data_77d17c11f084b7586d8b41858698bbd7
#
_entry.id   77d17c11f084b7586d8b41858698bbd7
#
_cell.length_a   1.000
_cell.length_b   1.000
_cell.length_c   1.000
_cell.angle_alpha   90.00
_cell.angle_beta   90.00
_cell.angle_gamma   90.00
#
_symmetry.space_group_name_H-M   'P 1'
#
loop_
_entity.id
_entity.type
_entity.pdbx_description
1 polymer ?
#
loop_
_entity_poly.entity_id
_entity_poly.type
_entity_poly.pdbx_seq_one_letter_code
_entity_poly.pdbx_strand_id
1 'polypeptide(L)'
;GPAHAGHEFPFYPSFYPQEITVEALDANVAAQRLANGTLHAYAGEIGTPPQGAKLGSVSSLGAYVVATFDRRLPQFAERAARCAAARGMKDALPAGAVWHPYPVTPFHADYLQHADRAEAARAASAPRKVEGAKLELIEAGALERGAGARYNGWSAPPWARQGWFHAYRLLAPAPSDASVEETVRRLMHGDFGSLEERIGLERKLVELLQQNCERVVLGYTVRREPYSTEYSQGVENVGYDALDGLASPIFPRTVKLRDFPWNGWLDVAAPMPPSSPWNPVLGGFDDAYGRLVWSALSDPAFLPAPHGDGWIENRVSATVEKRQAPIAVPQDALFPGGKTAALRIVYRVRNSAFHDGTPMSVADLLYAYAVAPARERLKGVRVLRVETETLAFGEDKLSYEVPVLEVYLDGPADADAVAAAPPWTTLPWHALALYEEGARRGYFKLAAFDPVRDSATVQRLATLARELEERAYVPPALASHVTAQEARERYRRLREFYAKHGHWLVTNGPYFLDRWDGTKAVLTVFRDPSYPKGLGSFNAYAVPLKAYVTRIEKRSYGAEVQTETEWLERLGREVQVVRGSFAQRLAERLTGADPVPVCRYVLITRDGAVAKAGAASASGNGVCRLEFARSAGTRLMVAPVLKDNVANAAIKIVPGE
;
A
#
# COMPACT_ATOMS: atom_id res chain seq x y z
N GLY A 1 19.82 28.64 -16.26
CA GLY A 1 18.66 29.06 -17.00
C GLY A 1 17.77 29.93 -16.15
N PRO A 2 16.94 30.83 -16.66
CA PRO A 2 16.05 31.61 -15.83
C PRO A 2 15.16 30.67 -15.04
N ALA A 3 15.06 30.91 -13.74
CA ALA A 3 14.07 30.24 -12.89
C ALA A 3 12.70 30.68 -13.38
N HIS A 4 12.04 29.84 -14.13
CA HIS A 4 10.67 30.10 -14.49
C HIS A 4 9.82 30.02 -13.21
N ALA A 5 9.18 31.12 -12.86
CA ALA A 5 8.25 31.14 -11.75
C ALA A 5 7.11 30.15 -12.07
N GLY A 6 6.75 29.31 -11.12
CA GLY A 6 5.85 28.17 -11.30
C GLY A 6 4.41 28.47 -11.73
N HIS A 7 4.15 29.69 -12.20
CA HIS A 7 2.87 30.08 -12.78
C HIS A 7 2.72 29.73 -14.26
N GLU A 8 3.81 29.27 -14.89
CA GLU A 8 3.84 29.07 -16.35
C GLU A 8 3.33 27.67 -16.80
N PHE A 9 3.09 26.75 -15.86
CA PHE A 9 2.72 25.36 -16.20
C PHE A 9 1.46 24.84 -15.50
N PRO A 10 0.34 25.61 -15.45
CA PRO A 10 -0.89 25.08 -14.87
C PRO A 10 -1.51 23.92 -15.67
N PHE A 11 -0.99 23.64 -16.86
CA PHE A 11 -1.52 22.65 -17.80
C PHE A 11 -0.83 21.28 -17.71
N TYR A 12 0.38 21.23 -17.15
CA TYR A 12 1.08 19.94 -17.02
C TYR A 12 0.62 19.22 -15.76
N PRO A 13 0.11 17.97 -15.88
CA PRO A 13 -0.23 17.18 -14.72
C PRO A 13 1.01 16.96 -13.86
N SER A 14 0.94 17.35 -12.59
CA SER A 14 2.00 17.09 -11.61
C SER A 14 1.44 17.21 -10.20
N PHE A 15 2.15 16.65 -9.22
CA PHE A 15 1.84 16.84 -7.83
C PHE A 15 2.46 18.15 -7.29
N TYR A 16 2.26 18.44 -5.99
CA TYR A 16 2.58 19.76 -5.45
C TYR A 16 4.07 20.13 -5.45
N PRO A 17 5.00 19.33 -4.87
CA PRO A 17 6.42 19.72 -4.88
C PRO A 17 7.06 19.68 -6.27
N GLN A 18 7.92 20.66 -6.55
CA GLN A 18 8.79 20.70 -7.73
C GLN A 18 9.95 19.70 -7.58
N GLU A 19 10.49 19.61 -6.37
CA GLU A 19 11.62 18.78 -6.05
C GLU A 19 11.45 18.18 -4.66
N ILE A 20 11.86 16.95 -4.50
CA ILE A 20 11.92 16.26 -3.21
C ILE A 20 13.37 15.83 -2.98
N THR A 21 13.98 16.32 -1.89
CA THR A 21 15.29 15.87 -1.43
C THR A 21 15.12 14.85 -0.32
N VAL A 22 15.75 13.69 -0.45
CA VAL A 22 15.77 12.65 0.59
C VAL A 22 17.19 12.51 1.13
N GLU A 23 17.35 12.58 2.44
CA GLU A 23 18.62 12.38 3.13
C GLU A 23 18.47 11.48 4.36
N ALA A 24 19.60 11.00 4.89
CA ALA A 24 19.63 10.27 6.15
C ALA A 24 20.06 11.20 7.29
N LEU A 25 19.27 11.23 8.36
CA LEU A 25 19.54 12.05 9.55
C LEU A 25 19.29 11.24 10.82
N ASP A 26 20.14 11.41 11.83
CA ASP A 26 19.78 10.93 13.16
C ASP A 26 18.62 11.74 13.77
N ALA A 27 17.95 11.16 14.76
CA ALA A 27 16.73 11.72 15.34
C ALA A 27 16.92 13.11 15.96
N ASN A 28 18.10 13.41 16.54
CA ASN A 28 18.36 14.70 17.18
C ASN A 28 18.55 15.81 16.14
N VAL A 29 19.32 15.53 15.08
CA VAL A 29 19.50 16.45 13.96
C VAL A 29 18.16 16.67 13.23
N ALA A 30 17.40 15.63 13.01
CA ALA A 30 16.07 15.74 12.40
C ALA A 30 15.14 16.62 13.25
N ALA A 31 15.10 16.42 14.56
CA ALA A 31 14.30 17.24 15.49
C ALA A 31 14.65 18.73 15.42
N GLN A 32 15.94 19.05 15.41
CA GLN A 32 16.40 20.43 15.28
C GLN A 32 16.07 21.08 13.95
N ARG A 33 16.22 20.31 12.85
CA ARG A 33 15.93 20.80 11.49
C ARG A 33 14.43 20.93 11.22
N LEU A 34 13.60 20.09 11.80
CA LEU A 34 12.14 20.25 11.81
C LEU A 34 11.74 21.52 12.57
N ALA A 35 12.36 21.78 13.72
CA ALA A 35 12.04 22.93 14.55
C ALA A 35 12.45 24.28 13.92
N ASN A 36 13.53 24.31 13.15
CA ASN A 36 14.01 25.52 12.47
C ASN A 36 13.54 25.65 11.01
N GLY A 37 12.67 24.73 10.53
CA GLY A 37 12.07 24.80 9.20
C GLY A 37 12.99 24.38 8.03
N THR A 38 14.14 23.75 8.30
CA THR A 38 15.05 23.26 7.25
C THR A 38 14.84 21.78 6.89
N LEU A 39 13.89 21.14 7.54
CA LEU A 39 13.37 19.81 7.22
C LEU A 39 11.83 19.85 7.32
N HIS A 40 11.13 19.25 6.39
CA HIS A 40 9.67 19.27 6.33
C HIS A 40 9.02 18.04 6.95
N ALA A 41 9.62 16.85 6.77
CA ALA A 41 9.12 15.60 7.31
C ALA A 41 10.24 14.58 7.58
N TYR A 42 10.04 13.71 8.56
CA TYR A 42 10.99 12.68 8.94
C TYR A 42 10.33 11.32 9.07
N ALA A 43 10.76 10.37 8.24
CA ALA A 43 10.26 8.98 8.25
C ALA A 43 10.96 8.14 9.33
N GLY A 44 10.97 8.65 10.53
CA GLY A 44 11.52 8.05 11.75
C GLY A 44 10.96 8.72 12.97
N GLU A 45 11.29 8.21 14.14
CA GLU A 45 10.85 8.80 15.39
C GLU A 45 11.90 9.78 15.93
N ILE A 46 11.44 10.88 16.47
CA ILE A 46 12.27 11.81 17.27
C ILE A 46 11.90 11.62 18.75
N GLY A 47 12.83 11.94 19.64
CA GLY A 47 12.56 12.01 21.06
C GLY A 47 11.63 13.18 21.41
N THR A 48 11.89 13.85 22.53
CA THR A 48 11.15 15.06 22.91
C THR A 48 11.41 16.17 21.90
N PRO A 49 10.37 16.75 21.27
CA PRO A 49 10.54 17.88 20.36
C PRO A 49 11.20 19.07 21.05
N PRO A 50 12.02 19.87 20.34
CA PRO A 50 12.54 21.13 20.86
C PRO A 50 11.40 22.03 21.32
N GLN A 51 11.66 22.80 22.37
CA GLN A 51 10.67 23.74 22.92
C GLN A 51 10.25 24.78 21.87
N GLY A 52 8.93 24.93 21.70
CA GLY A 52 8.35 25.88 20.74
C GLY A 52 8.26 25.34 19.31
N ALA A 53 8.74 24.12 19.03
CA ALA A 53 8.60 23.50 17.72
C ALA A 53 7.12 23.25 17.37
N LYS A 54 6.70 23.67 16.19
CA LYS A 54 5.35 23.42 15.67
C LYS A 54 5.38 22.18 14.79
N LEU A 55 5.07 21.05 15.38
CA LEU A 55 5.11 19.74 14.71
C LEU A 55 3.75 19.06 14.76
N GLY A 56 3.39 18.46 13.64
CA GLY A 56 2.38 17.38 13.56
C GLY A 56 3.08 16.03 13.53
N SER A 57 2.32 14.96 13.65
CA SER A 57 2.83 13.61 13.45
C SER A 57 1.78 12.72 12.80
N VAL A 58 2.25 11.77 11.99
CA VAL A 58 1.45 10.66 11.51
C VAL A 58 1.74 9.42 12.35
N SER A 59 0.74 8.55 12.50
CA SER A 59 0.85 7.34 13.31
C SER A 59 0.62 6.10 12.45
N SER A 60 1.54 5.15 12.51
CA SER A 60 1.46 3.86 11.84
C SER A 60 1.85 2.73 12.77
N LEU A 61 1.51 1.49 12.39
CA LEU A 61 1.94 0.31 13.13
C LEU A 61 3.46 0.19 13.07
N GLY A 62 4.11 0.14 14.23
CA GLY A 62 5.55 0.03 14.33
C GLY A 62 6.00 -1.44 14.33
N ALA A 63 6.10 -2.02 15.52
CA ALA A 63 6.53 -3.39 15.72
C ALA A 63 5.57 -4.14 16.63
N TYR A 64 5.50 -5.44 16.45
CA TYR A 64 4.88 -6.34 17.42
C TYR A 64 5.83 -6.67 18.55
N VAL A 65 5.30 -6.75 19.75
CA VAL A 65 6.00 -7.31 20.92
C VAL A 65 5.60 -8.77 21.02
N VAL A 66 6.53 -9.66 20.75
CA VAL A 66 6.28 -11.11 20.71
C VAL A 66 7.03 -11.80 21.84
N ALA A 67 6.34 -12.61 22.62
CA ALA A 67 6.95 -13.47 23.64
C ALA A 67 7.02 -14.92 23.16
N THR A 68 8.15 -15.57 23.43
CA THR A 68 8.37 -16.99 23.17
C THR A 68 8.63 -17.70 24.49
N PHE A 69 7.93 -18.81 24.73
CA PHE A 69 8.03 -19.66 25.90
C PHE A 69 8.61 -21.02 25.49
N ASP A 70 9.86 -21.27 25.89
CA ASP A 70 10.54 -22.54 25.59
C ASP A 70 9.96 -23.71 26.40
N ARG A 71 9.30 -24.66 25.72
CA ARG A 71 8.70 -25.84 26.36
C ARG A 71 9.69 -26.71 27.11
N ARG A 72 10.98 -26.61 26.81
CA ARG A 72 12.04 -27.35 27.49
C ARG A 72 12.31 -26.84 28.91
N LEU A 73 11.89 -25.62 29.20
CA LEU A 73 11.96 -25.05 30.54
C LEU A 73 10.82 -25.60 31.40
N PRO A 74 11.08 -26.13 32.62
CA PRO A 74 10.04 -26.75 33.46
C PRO A 74 8.81 -25.87 33.71
N GLN A 75 9.02 -24.54 33.90
CA GLN A 75 7.94 -23.58 34.14
C GLN A 75 7.05 -23.34 32.91
N PHE A 76 7.48 -23.75 31.71
CA PHE A 76 6.75 -23.59 30.46
C PHE A 76 6.44 -24.91 29.75
N ALA A 77 6.69 -26.04 30.40
CA ALA A 77 6.43 -27.37 29.84
C ALA A 77 4.93 -27.52 29.48
N GLU A 78 4.07 -27.14 30.40
CA GLU A 78 2.62 -27.27 30.26
C GLU A 78 2.01 -26.07 29.50
N ARG A 79 1.06 -26.38 28.62
CA ARG A 79 0.29 -25.35 27.87
C ARG A 79 -0.38 -24.33 28.81
N ALA A 80 -1.04 -24.80 29.87
CA ALA A 80 -1.74 -23.94 30.82
C ALA A 80 -0.79 -22.93 31.47
N ALA A 81 0.45 -23.36 31.79
CA ALA A 81 1.47 -22.50 32.37
C ALA A 81 1.94 -21.43 31.38
N ARG A 82 2.17 -21.76 30.11
CA ARG A 82 2.53 -20.80 29.06
C ARG A 82 1.43 -19.76 28.84
N CYS A 83 0.18 -20.23 28.69
CA CYS A 83 -0.95 -19.32 28.48
C CYS A 83 -1.18 -18.40 29.69
N ALA A 84 -0.97 -18.89 30.90
CA ALA A 84 -1.05 -18.08 32.12
C ALA A 84 0.12 -17.08 32.21
N ALA A 85 1.34 -17.48 31.79
CA ALA A 85 2.49 -16.59 31.69
C ALA A 85 2.21 -15.44 30.70
N ALA A 86 1.71 -15.74 29.50
CA ALA A 86 1.37 -14.74 28.49
C ALA A 86 0.41 -13.67 29.03
N ARG A 87 -0.65 -14.06 29.75
CA ARG A 87 -1.60 -13.13 30.39
C ARG A 87 -0.95 -12.28 31.50
N GLY A 88 0.15 -12.76 32.07
CA GLY A 88 0.86 -12.05 33.14
C GLY A 88 1.84 -10.96 32.69
N MET A 89 2.22 -10.93 31.43
CA MET A 89 3.36 -10.14 30.95
C MET A 89 3.07 -8.69 30.60
N LYS A 90 1.96 -8.12 31.03
CA LYS A 90 1.61 -6.71 30.74
C LYS A 90 2.73 -5.74 31.16
N ASP A 91 3.30 -5.94 32.34
CA ASP A 91 4.34 -5.07 32.90
C ASP A 91 5.74 -5.32 32.28
N ALA A 92 5.88 -6.35 31.44
CA ALA A 92 7.12 -6.66 30.71
C ALA A 92 7.21 -5.95 29.36
N LEU A 93 6.19 -5.22 28.95
CA LEU A 93 6.20 -4.49 27.70
C LEU A 93 7.28 -3.41 27.68
N PRO A 94 7.94 -3.17 26.55
CA PRO A 94 8.81 -2.01 26.37
C PRO A 94 8.05 -0.70 26.59
N ALA A 95 8.75 0.33 27.04
CA ALA A 95 8.16 1.67 27.19
C ALA A 95 7.52 2.14 25.86
N GLY A 96 6.32 2.68 25.94
CA GLY A 96 5.57 3.16 24.78
C GLY A 96 4.81 2.08 23.99
N ALA A 97 5.00 0.80 24.31
CA ALA A 97 4.20 -0.27 23.69
C ALA A 97 2.78 -0.32 24.27
N VAL A 98 1.84 -0.67 23.43
CA VAL A 98 0.41 -0.82 23.77
C VAL A 98 0.15 -2.27 24.17
N TRP A 99 -0.44 -2.49 25.35
CA TRP A 99 -0.92 -3.82 25.74
C TRP A 99 -2.10 -4.24 24.87
N HIS A 100 -1.85 -5.22 24.03
CA HIS A 100 -2.84 -5.77 23.11
C HIS A 100 -2.46 -7.24 22.81
N PRO A 101 -2.81 -8.19 23.72
CA PRO A 101 -2.39 -9.58 23.59
C PRO A 101 -3.20 -10.33 22.53
N TYR A 102 -3.19 -9.80 21.32
CA TYR A 102 -3.85 -10.34 20.16
C TYR A 102 -3.12 -9.89 18.88
N PRO A 103 -2.89 -10.78 17.90
CA PRO A 103 -2.04 -10.45 16.77
C PRO A 103 -2.66 -9.50 15.74
N VAL A 104 -4.00 -9.39 15.68
CA VAL A 104 -4.68 -8.43 14.81
C VAL A 104 -4.90 -7.14 15.58
N THR A 105 -4.32 -6.03 15.09
CA THR A 105 -4.32 -4.73 15.76
C THR A 105 -5.32 -3.76 15.13
N PRO A 106 -5.68 -2.67 15.80
CA PRO A 106 -6.55 -1.63 15.23
C PRO A 106 -6.05 -0.99 13.92
N PHE A 107 -4.75 -1.12 13.60
CA PHE A 107 -4.19 -0.63 12.35
C PHE A 107 -4.53 -1.50 11.13
N HIS A 108 -4.98 -2.74 11.35
CA HIS A 108 -5.37 -3.65 10.27
C HIS A 108 -6.81 -3.43 9.83
N ALA A 109 -7.05 -3.59 8.55
CA ALA A 109 -8.38 -3.44 7.98
C ALA A 109 -9.34 -4.56 8.39
N ASP A 110 -8.84 -5.72 8.78
CA ASP A 110 -9.60 -6.87 9.29
C ASP A 110 -9.81 -6.85 10.82
N TYR A 111 -9.45 -5.78 11.50
CA TYR A 111 -9.56 -5.71 12.96
C TYR A 111 -11.02 -5.82 13.46
N LEU A 112 -11.99 -5.30 12.72
CA LEU A 112 -13.40 -5.40 13.10
C LEU A 112 -13.82 -6.86 13.33
N GLN A 113 -13.36 -7.78 12.49
CA GLN A 113 -13.69 -9.21 12.58
C GLN A 113 -13.13 -9.90 13.83
N HIS A 114 -12.18 -9.25 14.51
CA HIS A 114 -11.44 -9.78 15.67
C HIS A 114 -11.62 -8.97 16.95
N ALA A 115 -12.36 -7.86 16.90
CA ALA A 115 -12.43 -6.89 17.99
C ALA A 115 -12.94 -7.48 19.31
N ASP A 116 -13.91 -8.38 19.26
CA ASP A 116 -14.45 -9.09 20.44
C ASP A 116 -13.41 -9.97 21.12
N ARG A 117 -12.60 -10.69 20.32
CA ARG A 117 -11.53 -11.56 20.81
C ARG A 117 -10.37 -10.77 21.39
N ALA A 118 -10.00 -9.68 20.72
CA ALA A 118 -8.97 -8.77 21.21
C ALA A 118 -9.37 -8.11 22.53
N GLU A 119 -10.64 -7.71 22.67
CA GLU A 119 -11.17 -7.15 23.91
C GLU A 119 -11.17 -8.21 25.03
N ALA A 120 -11.64 -9.41 24.76
CA ALA A 120 -11.62 -10.52 25.71
C ALA A 120 -10.17 -10.88 26.14
N ALA A 121 -9.23 -10.88 25.22
CA ALA A 121 -7.83 -11.14 25.54
C ALA A 121 -7.22 -10.05 26.45
N ARG A 122 -7.55 -8.78 26.21
CA ARG A 122 -7.14 -7.67 27.11
C ARG A 122 -7.74 -7.79 28.50
N ALA A 123 -9.03 -8.15 28.58
CA ALA A 123 -9.75 -8.31 29.85
C ALA A 123 -9.22 -9.50 30.67
N ALA A 124 -8.68 -10.53 30.01
CA ALA A 124 -8.09 -11.71 30.68
C ALA A 124 -6.68 -11.47 31.25
N SER A 125 -6.16 -10.24 31.19
CA SER A 125 -4.84 -9.88 31.73
C SER A 125 -4.79 -10.13 33.26
N ALA A 126 -3.74 -10.80 33.72
CA ALA A 126 -3.48 -11.07 35.12
C ALA A 126 -1.99 -10.81 35.42
N PRO A 127 -1.58 -9.53 35.61
CA PRO A 127 -0.19 -9.13 35.72
C PRO A 127 0.55 -9.89 36.82
N ARG A 128 1.72 -10.44 36.46
CA ARG A 128 2.63 -11.14 37.37
C ARG A 128 4.05 -11.13 36.80
N LYS A 129 5.03 -11.33 37.67
CA LYS A 129 6.42 -11.52 37.23
C LYS A 129 6.56 -12.86 36.48
N VAL A 130 7.09 -12.82 35.28
CA VAL A 130 7.38 -13.98 34.44
C VAL A 130 8.86 -13.95 34.08
N GLU A 131 9.58 -15.01 34.43
CA GLU A 131 11.00 -15.14 34.11
C GLU A 131 11.23 -16.23 33.07
N GLY A 132 12.26 -16.07 32.24
CA GLY A 132 12.65 -17.07 31.23
C GLY A 132 11.89 -16.97 29.90
N ALA A 133 10.97 -16.02 29.75
CA ALA A 133 10.36 -15.72 28.44
C ALA A 133 11.31 -14.87 27.59
N LYS A 134 11.42 -15.19 26.30
CA LYS A 134 12.14 -14.35 25.34
C LYS A 134 11.20 -13.34 24.71
N LEU A 135 11.57 -12.06 24.75
CA LEU A 135 10.85 -10.99 24.08
C LEU A 135 11.57 -10.53 22.81
N GLU A 136 10.81 -10.31 21.77
CA GLU A 136 11.28 -9.81 20.48
C GLU A 136 10.39 -8.68 19.99
N LEU A 137 11.01 -7.67 19.36
CA LEU A 137 10.31 -6.65 18.57
C LEU A 137 10.42 -7.02 17.10
N ILE A 138 9.29 -7.18 16.43
CA ILE A 138 9.23 -7.57 15.01
C ILE A 138 8.52 -6.45 14.25
N GLU A 139 9.25 -5.81 13.34
CA GLU A 139 8.69 -4.73 12.51
C GLU A 139 7.53 -5.24 11.65
N ALA A 140 6.38 -4.57 11.74
CA ALA A 140 5.17 -4.99 11.05
C ALA A 140 5.31 -4.93 9.52
N GLY A 141 5.91 -3.89 8.98
CA GLY A 141 6.13 -3.74 7.54
C GLY A 141 7.05 -4.81 6.93
N ALA A 142 7.95 -5.42 7.72
CA ALA A 142 8.78 -6.52 7.25
C ALA A 142 7.97 -7.78 6.92
N LEU A 143 6.86 -8.01 7.60
CA LEU A 143 5.96 -9.15 7.36
C LEU A 143 5.25 -9.02 6.02
N GLU A 144 4.76 -7.84 5.70
CA GLU A 144 4.12 -7.52 4.42
C GLU A 144 5.12 -7.68 3.26
N ARG A 145 6.29 -7.06 3.36
CA ARG A 145 7.33 -7.10 2.33
C ARG A 145 7.82 -8.51 2.02
N GLY A 146 7.85 -9.37 3.03
CA GLY A 146 8.23 -10.77 2.86
C GLY A 146 7.17 -11.67 2.21
N ALA A 147 5.93 -11.18 2.05
CA ALA A 147 4.80 -11.97 1.56
C ALA A 147 4.69 -12.05 0.04
N GLY A 148 5.21 -11.06 -0.65
CA GLY A 148 5.15 -11.02 -2.10
C GLY A 148 6.27 -10.16 -2.64
N ALA A 149 7.15 -10.74 -3.43
CA ALA A 149 8.17 -9.98 -4.11
C ALA A 149 7.51 -8.91 -4.98
N ARG A 150 7.90 -7.65 -4.77
CA ARG A 150 7.55 -6.58 -5.70
C ARG A 150 8.09 -6.97 -7.07
N TYR A 151 7.25 -6.83 -8.07
CA TYR A 151 7.62 -7.10 -9.44
C TYR A 151 7.16 -5.95 -10.33
N ASN A 152 8.09 -5.17 -10.84
CA ASN A 152 7.89 -4.20 -11.93
C ASN A 152 6.56 -3.40 -11.84
N GLY A 153 6.20 -2.91 -10.66
CA GLY A 153 4.96 -2.15 -10.42
C GLY A 153 3.71 -2.99 -10.18
N TRP A 154 3.83 -4.30 -10.10
CA TRP A 154 2.76 -5.18 -9.65
C TRP A 154 2.76 -5.24 -8.12
N SER A 155 1.59 -5.13 -7.53
CA SER A 155 1.45 -5.07 -6.09
C SER A 155 1.48 -6.46 -5.46
N ALA A 156 1.89 -6.53 -4.19
CA ALA A 156 1.67 -7.72 -3.36
C ALA A 156 0.17 -7.96 -3.20
N PRO A 157 -0.27 -9.21 -2.96
CA PRO A 157 -1.67 -9.49 -2.68
C PRO A 157 -2.18 -8.65 -1.49
N PRO A 158 -3.41 -8.11 -1.51
CA PRO A 158 -3.94 -7.27 -0.43
C PRO A 158 -3.97 -7.97 0.93
N TRP A 159 -4.18 -9.29 0.97
CA TRP A 159 -4.18 -10.05 2.21
C TRP A 159 -2.83 -10.01 2.94
N ALA A 160 -1.72 -9.68 2.27
CA ALA A 160 -0.42 -9.51 2.92
C ALA A 160 -0.40 -8.38 3.96
N ARG A 161 -1.33 -7.43 3.86
CA ARG A 161 -1.51 -6.30 4.78
C ARG A 161 -2.53 -6.56 5.88
N GLN A 162 -3.16 -7.72 5.90
CA GLN A 162 -4.18 -8.07 6.89
C GLN A 162 -3.59 -8.70 8.14
N GLY A 163 -4.25 -8.51 9.26
CA GLY A 163 -3.78 -8.97 10.56
C GLY A 163 -3.74 -10.49 10.67
N TRP A 164 -4.64 -11.23 10.01
CA TRP A 164 -4.58 -12.69 9.99
C TRP A 164 -3.30 -13.23 9.33
N PHE A 165 -2.83 -12.55 8.27
CA PHE A 165 -1.58 -12.92 7.61
C PHE A 165 -0.36 -12.58 8.48
N HIS A 166 -0.36 -11.40 9.12
CA HIS A 166 0.66 -11.05 10.08
C HIS A 166 0.69 -12.05 11.24
N ALA A 167 -0.46 -12.48 11.75
CA ALA A 167 -0.55 -13.51 12.78
C ALA A 167 0.11 -14.84 12.32
N TYR A 168 -0.17 -15.26 11.09
CA TYR A 168 0.47 -16.44 10.50
C TYR A 168 1.99 -16.31 10.45
N ARG A 169 2.50 -15.17 9.94
CA ARG A 169 3.95 -14.93 9.85
C ARG A 169 4.64 -14.83 11.21
N LEU A 170 3.95 -14.35 12.23
CA LEU A 170 4.48 -14.19 13.57
C LEU A 170 4.45 -15.48 14.39
N LEU A 171 3.42 -16.29 14.27
CA LEU A 171 3.06 -17.30 15.24
C LEU A 171 3.11 -18.73 14.70
N ALA A 172 3.09 -18.96 13.38
CA ALA A 172 3.11 -20.30 12.82
C ALA A 172 4.41 -21.03 13.19
N PRO A 173 4.32 -22.23 13.79
CA PRO A 173 5.51 -23.06 14.06
C PRO A 173 6.13 -23.56 12.75
N ALA A 174 7.37 -23.97 12.80
CA ALA A 174 8.02 -24.65 11.67
C ALA A 174 8.45 -26.08 12.09
N PRO A 175 7.84 -27.14 11.53
CA PRO A 175 6.78 -27.16 10.53
C PRO A 175 5.41 -26.75 11.10
N SER A 176 4.56 -26.17 10.23
CA SER A 176 3.20 -25.80 10.60
C SER A 176 2.27 -27.01 10.66
N ASP A 177 1.21 -26.89 11.46
CA ASP A 177 0.11 -27.84 11.50
C ASP A 177 -0.67 -27.85 10.18
N ALA A 178 -1.08 -29.03 9.71
CA ALA A 178 -1.82 -29.20 8.47
C ALA A 178 -3.13 -28.37 8.41
N SER A 179 -3.80 -28.18 9.56
CA SER A 179 -5.00 -27.36 9.66
C SER A 179 -4.71 -25.87 9.48
N VAL A 180 -3.56 -25.41 9.98
CA VAL A 180 -3.08 -24.03 9.76
C VAL A 180 -2.78 -23.81 8.28
N GLU A 181 -1.99 -24.71 7.68
CA GLU A 181 -1.60 -24.59 6.27
C GLU A 181 -2.81 -24.64 5.33
N GLU A 182 -3.78 -25.52 5.56
CA GLU A 182 -5.00 -25.59 4.75
C GLU A 182 -5.86 -24.32 4.90
N THR A 183 -5.97 -23.78 6.12
CA THR A 183 -6.74 -22.55 6.35
C THR A 183 -6.06 -21.34 5.66
N VAL A 184 -4.75 -21.24 5.75
CA VAL A 184 -3.96 -20.22 5.06
C VAL A 184 -4.08 -20.34 3.54
N ARG A 185 -3.95 -21.56 3.01
CA ARG A 185 -4.14 -21.81 1.58
C ARG A 185 -5.50 -21.33 1.09
N ARG A 186 -6.57 -21.66 1.81
CA ARG A 186 -7.92 -21.23 1.46
C ARG A 186 -8.05 -19.70 1.44
N LEU A 187 -7.52 -19.03 2.45
CA LEU A 187 -7.55 -17.56 2.52
C LEU A 187 -6.73 -16.92 1.39
N MET A 188 -5.51 -17.42 1.12
CA MET A 188 -4.64 -16.88 0.07
C MET A 188 -5.21 -17.09 -1.34
N HIS A 189 -5.92 -18.18 -1.58
CA HIS A 189 -6.49 -18.49 -2.90
C HIS A 189 -7.95 -18.04 -3.05
N GLY A 190 -8.53 -17.44 -1.99
CA GLY A 190 -9.94 -17.02 -2.00
C GLY A 190 -10.91 -18.18 -2.11
N ASP A 191 -10.57 -19.34 -1.54
CA ASP A 191 -11.38 -20.56 -1.55
C ASP A 191 -12.43 -20.53 -0.44
N PHE A 192 -13.42 -19.67 -0.62
CA PHE A 192 -14.57 -19.47 0.27
C PHE A 192 -15.78 -18.96 -0.53
N GLY A 193 -16.99 -19.34 -0.09
CA GLY A 193 -18.23 -19.05 -0.80
C GLY A 193 -18.92 -17.75 -0.36
N SER A 194 -18.55 -17.18 0.80
CA SER A 194 -19.20 -16.00 1.35
C SER A 194 -18.24 -15.17 2.23
N LEU A 195 -18.65 -13.94 2.55
CA LEU A 195 -17.93 -13.08 3.48
C LEU A 195 -17.90 -13.68 4.89
N GLU A 196 -19.01 -14.27 5.31
CA GLU A 196 -19.12 -14.94 6.62
C GLU A 196 -18.14 -16.12 6.73
N GLU A 197 -18.02 -16.92 5.68
CA GLU A 197 -17.05 -18.03 5.63
C GLU A 197 -15.61 -17.53 5.68
N ARG A 198 -15.28 -16.51 4.90
CA ARG A 198 -13.96 -15.87 4.93
C ARG A 198 -13.59 -15.41 6.34
N ILE A 199 -14.46 -14.63 6.99
CA ILE A 199 -14.23 -14.13 8.36
C ILE A 199 -14.11 -15.30 9.34
N GLY A 200 -14.92 -16.33 9.17
CA GLY A 200 -14.82 -17.57 9.95
C GLY A 200 -13.45 -18.25 9.84
N LEU A 201 -12.90 -18.32 8.62
CA LEU A 201 -11.55 -18.86 8.37
C LEU A 201 -10.45 -18.00 8.99
N GLU A 202 -10.54 -16.67 8.86
CA GLU A 202 -9.60 -15.73 9.48
C GLU A 202 -9.58 -15.88 11.01
N ARG A 203 -10.74 -15.93 11.63
CA ARG A 203 -10.90 -16.12 13.09
C ARG A 203 -10.37 -17.48 13.54
N LYS A 204 -10.68 -18.55 12.80
CA LYS A 204 -10.20 -19.91 13.06
C LYS A 204 -8.67 -19.97 12.98
N LEU A 205 -8.07 -19.38 11.95
CA LEU A 205 -6.62 -19.35 11.78
C LEU A 205 -5.93 -18.73 13.00
N VAL A 206 -6.36 -17.54 13.41
CA VAL A 206 -5.77 -16.84 14.55
C VAL A 206 -5.93 -17.65 15.85
N GLU A 207 -7.05 -18.33 16.04
CA GLU A 207 -7.28 -19.23 17.18
C GLU A 207 -6.30 -20.41 17.18
N LEU A 208 -6.15 -21.09 16.03
CA LEU A 208 -5.20 -22.19 15.87
C LEU A 208 -3.76 -21.78 16.16
N LEU A 209 -3.35 -20.60 15.69
CA LEU A 209 -2.01 -20.06 15.90
C LEU A 209 -1.72 -19.74 17.37
N GLN A 210 -2.73 -19.38 18.15
CA GLN A 210 -2.58 -19.00 19.56
C GLN A 210 -2.80 -20.16 20.54
N GLN A 211 -3.34 -21.30 20.09
CA GLN A 211 -3.83 -22.36 20.98
C GLN A 211 -2.77 -22.93 21.93
N ASN A 212 -1.50 -22.99 21.53
CA ASN A 212 -0.41 -23.60 22.34
C ASN A 212 0.35 -22.61 23.20
N CYS A 213 0.16 -21.31 23.00
CA CYS A 213 0.84 -20.23 23.73
C CYS A 213 2.38 -20.36 23.76
N GLU A 214 2.99 -21.01 22.77
CA GLU A 214 4.46 -21.13 22.68
C GLU A 214 5.08 -19.82 22.22
N ARG A 215 4.41 -19.18 21.29
CA ARG A 215 4.72 -17.87 20.76
C ARG A 215 3.46 -17.02 20.73
N VAL A 216 3.48 -15.85 21.33
CA VAL A 216 2.30 -14.99 21.48
C VAL A 216 2.65 -13.55 21.25
N VAL A 217 1.69 -12.80 20.67
CA VAL A 217 1.77 -11.35 20.63
C VAL A 217 1.27 -10.79 21.96
N LEU A 218 2.05 -9.92 22.60
CA LEU A 218 1.70 -9.24 23.83
C LEU A 218 1.14 -7.82 23.56
N GLY A 219 1.55 -7.23 22.45
CA GLY A 219 1.18 -5.89 22.08
C GLY A 219 1.94 -5.39 20.87
N TYR A 220 1.88 -4.10 20.65
CA TYR A 220 2.53 -3.44 19.52
C TYR A 220 3.03 -2.04 19.88
N THR A 221 3.96 -1.52 19.11
CA THR A 221 4.38 -0.12 19.18
C THR A 221 3.68 0.70 18.10
N VAL A 222 3.47 1.97 18.35
CA VAL A 222 3.00 2.95 17.36
C VAL A 222 4.17 3.80 16.95
N ARG A 223 4.51 3.76 15.68
CA ARG A 223 5.53 4.63 15.09
C ARG A 223 4.91 6.00 14.84
N ARG A 224 5.54 7.05 15.36
CA ARG A 224 5.12 8.43 15.16
C ARG A 224 6.17 9.17 14.37
N GLU A 225 5.82 9.56 13.17
CA GLU A 225 6.69 10.25 12.24
C GLU A 225 6.31 11.73 12.17
N PRO A 226 7.23 12.65 12.57
CA PRO A 226 6.91 14.05 12.66
C PRO A 226 7.04 14.79 11.33
N TYR A 227 6.27 15.86 11.21
CA TYR A 227 6.39 16.83 10.12
C TYR A 227 6.18 18.26 10.64
N SER A 228 6.77 19.23 9.96
CA SER A 228 6.64 20.65 10.35
C SER A 228 5.26 21.18 10.00
N THR A 229 4.60 21.78 10.99
CA THR A 229 3.34 22.54 10.81
C THR A 229 3.56 24.06 10.94
N GLU A 230 4.81 24.50 10.84
CA GLU A 230 5.15 25.91 10.90
C GLU A 230 4.34 26.69 9.84
N TYR A 231 3.96 27.92 10.19
CA TYR A 231 2.99 28.68 9.42
C TYR A 231 3.41 28.99 7.98
N SER A 232 4.69 29.32 7.76
CA SER A 232 5.23 29.68 6.45
C SER A 232 6.03 28.56 5.78
N GLN A 233 6.79 27.80 6.57
CA GLN A 233 7.72 26.78 6.06
C GLN A 233 7.23 25.34 6.29
N GLY A 234 6.08 25.16 6.89
CA GLY A 234 5.52 23.86 7.16
C GLY A 234 4.82 23.23 5.96
N VAL A 235 4.36 22.01 6.17
CA VAL A 235 3.59 21.25 5.19
C VAL A 235 2.16 21.00 5.66
N GLU A 236 1.28 20.77 4.73
CA GLU A 236 -0.09 20.35 4.95
C GLU A 236 -0.49 19.23 4.00
N ASN A 237 -1.68 18.66 4.19
CA ASN A 237 -2.21 17.58 3.37
C ASN A 237 -1.29 16.36 3.32
N VAL A 238 -0.73 16.01 4.47
CA VAL A 238 0.28 14.94 4.62
C VAL A 238 -0.40 13.59 4.59
N GLY A 239 -0.35 12.91 3.44
CA GLY A 239 -0.81 11.54 3.28
C GLY A 239 0.20 10.55 3.87
N TYR A 240 -0.31 9.48 4.44
CA TYR A 240 0.50 8.41 5.03
C TYR A 240 -0.27 7.09 5.05
N ASP A 241 0.42 6.02 5.29
CA ASP A 241 -0.12 4.66 5.32
C ASP A 241 -0.17 4.12 6.75
N ALA A 242 -1.21 3.37 7.09
CA ALA A 242 -1.39 2.82 8.42
C ALA A 242 -0.28 1.82 8.85
N LEU A 243 0.41 1.21 7.89
CA LEU A 243 1.51 0.26 8.12
C LEU A 243 2.89 0.86 7.79
N ASP A 244 3.00 1.60 6.68
CA ASP A 244 4.28 2.13 6.19
C ASP A 244 4.57 3.59 6.57
N GLY A 245 3.60 4.31 7.12
CA GLY A 245 3.76 5.70 7.53
C GLY A 245 3.99 6.64 6.35
N LEU A 246 4.95 7.57 6.50
CA LEU A 246 5.32 8.53 5.46
C LEU A 246 6.03 7.87 4.26
N ALA A 247 6.73 6.77 4.47
CA ALA A 247 7.44 6.06 3.40
C ALA A 247 6.47 5.22 2.53
N SER A 248 5.44 5.85 2.01
CA SER A 248 4.34 5.25 1.23
C SER A 248 4.02 6.05 -0.03
N PRO A 249 3.41 5.42 -1.05
CA PRO A 249 3.09 6.09 -2.32
C PRO A 249 2.15 7.30 -2.18
N ILE A 250 1.34 7.35 -1.12
CA ILE A 250 0.38 8.44 -0.94
C ILE A 250 1.04 9.76 -0.53
N PHE A 251 2.16 9.70 0.20
CA PHE A 251 2.84 10.88 0.71
C PHE A 251 3.27 11.86 -0.40
N PRO A 252 4.10 11.47 -1.40
CA PRO A 252 4.55 12.40 -2.44
C PRO A 252 3.42 12.87 -3.36
N ARG A 253 2.24 12.22 -3.33
CA ARG A 253 1.08 12.55 -4.16
C ARG A 253 0.10 13.50 -3.50
N THR A 254 0.29 13.80 -2.22
CA THR A 254 -0.67 14.62 -1.44
C THR A 254 -0.02 15.78 -0.71
N VAL A 255 1.22 15.62 -0.24
CA VAL A 255 1.93 16.63 0.55
C VAL A 255 2.13 17.92 -0.24
N LYS A 256 1.94 19.06 0.44
CA LYS A 256 2.21 20.38 -0.12
C LYS A 256 2.80 21.30 0.94
N LEU A 257 3.67 22.21 0.49
CA LEU A 257 4.18 23.27 1.33
C LEU A 257 3.13 24.38 1.52
N ARG A 258 3.07 24.98 2.68
CA ARG A 258 2.05 25.99 2.99
C ARG A 258 2.20 27.27 2.20
N ASP A 259 3.44 27.80 2.08
CA ASP A 259 3.69 29.04 1.33
C ASP A 259 3.86 28.83 -0.17
N PHE A 260 4.37 27.65 -0.55
CA PHE A 260 4.51 27.24 -1.95
C PHE A 260 3.79 25.92 -2.18
N PRO A 261 2.45 25.91 -2.15
CA PRO A 261 1.71 24.69 -2.37
C PRO A 261 1.94 24.09 -3.75
N TRP A 262 2.40 24.91 -4.69
CA TRP A 262 2.73 24.55 -6.05
C TRP A 262 4.20 24.88 -6.36
N ASN A 263 4.97 23.91 -6.84
CA ASN A 263 6.37 24.05 -7.23
C ASN A 263 7.37 24.35 -6.09
N GLY A 264 7.07 24.03 -4.84
CA GLY A 264 8.01 24.16 -3.75
C GLY A 264 9.05 23.04 -3.69
N TRP A 265 10.07 23.24 -2.84
CA TRP A 265 11.11 22.25 -2.54
C TRP A 265 10.79 21.57 -1.23
N LEU A 266 10.67 20.24 -1.26
CA LEU A 266 10.35 19.42 -0.10
C LEU A 266 11.58 18.66 0.36
N ASP A 267 12.04 18.96 1.58
CA ASP A 267 13.13 18.25 2.23
C ASP A 267 12.58 17.20 3.19
N VAL A 268 12.91 15.94 2.96
CA VAL A 268 12.52 14.82 3.82
C VAL A 268 13.74 14.00 4.23
N ALA A 269 13.64 13.32 5.37
CA ALA A 269 14.73 12.48 5.82
C ALA A 269 14.23 11.14 6.37
N ALA A 270 15.11 10.14 6.30
CA ALA A 270 14.98 8.84 6.93
C ALA A 270 16.02 8.67 8.05
N PRO A 271 15.81 7.76 9.02
CA PRO A 271 16.74 7.60 10.15
C PRO A 271 18.07 6.96 9.77
N MET A 272 18.14 6.25 8.68
CA MET A 272 19.32 5.53 8.24
C MET A 272 19.60 5.74 6.75
N PRO A 273 20.87 5.66 6.33
CA PRO A 273 21.22 5.58 4.91
C PRO A 273 20.55 4.37 4.23
N PRO A 274 20.39 4.40 2.90
CA PRO A 274 19.80 3.26 2.19
C PRO A 274 20.71 2.03 2.29
N SER A 275 20.15 0.92 2.79
CA SER A 275 20.84 -0.35 3.01
C SER A 275 20.43 -1.45 2.03
N SER A 276 19.20 -1.42 1.56
CA SER A 276 18.74 -2.36 0.52
C SER A 276 19.11 -1.88 -0.89
N PRO A 277 19.29 -2.80 -1.86
CA PRO A 277 19.53 -2.42 -3.25
C PRO A 277 18.36 -1.58 -3.81
N TRP A 278 18.66 -0.62 -4.67
CA TRP A 278 17.63 0.12 -5.42
C TRP A 278 17.22 -0.66 -6.68
N ASN A 279 16.80 -1.88 -6.47
CA ASN A 279 16.35 -2.80 -7.51
C ASN A 279 14.92 -2.46 -7.95
N PRO A 280 14.70 -2.02 -9.20
CA PRO A 280 13.35 -1.66 -9.66
C PRO A 280 12.53 -2.85 -10.15
N VAL A 281 13.14 -4.02 -10.36
CA VAL A 281 12.50 -5.19 -10.98
C VAL A 281 11.90 -6.11 -9.92
N LEU A 282 12.75 -6.64 -9.04
CA LEU A 282 12.39 -7.66 -8.05
C LEU A 282 12.85 -7.25 -6.66
N GLY A 283 11.92 -6.93 -5.78
CA GLY A 283 12.28 -6.49 -4.42
C GLY A 283 13.03 -5.15 -4.41
N GLY A 284 13.88 -4.93 -3.42
CA GLY A 284 14.65 -3.69 -3.28
C GLY A 284 13.86 -2.51 -2.71
N PHE A 285 14.54 -1.41 -2.44
CA PHE A 285 13.97 -0.22 -1.78
C PHE A 285 13.23 -0.56 -0.47
N ASP A 286 13.72 -1.54 0.30
CA ASP A 286 12.98 -2.09 1.43
C ASP A 286 13.12 -1.29 2.73
N ASP A 287 14.20 -0.53 2.88
CA ASP A 287 14.39 0.39 4.00
C ASP A 287 13.54 1.68 3.84
N ALA A 288 13.40 2.45 4.92
CA ALA A 288 12.60 3.67 4.92
C ALA A 288 13.07 4.70 3.89
N TYR A 289 14.40 4.85 3.73
CA TYR A 289 14.99 5.74 2.73
C TYR A 289 14.61 5.31 1.31
N GLY A 290 14.83 4.05 1.01
CA GLY A 290 14.51 3.46 -0.30
C GLY A 290 13.03 3.58 -0.63
N ARG A 291 12.14 3.34 0.34
CA ARG A 291 10.69 3.48 0.15
C ARG A 291 10.26 4.92 -0.12
N LEU A 292 10.84 5.92 0.56
CA LEU A 292 10.59 7.34 0.24
C LEU A 292 10.95 7.65 -1.21
N VAL A 293 12.11 7.19 -1.66
CA VAL A 293 12.58 7.37 -3.04
C VAL A 293 11.65 6.65 -4.02
N TRP A 294 11.41 5.36 -3.82
CA TRP A 294 10.61 4.54 -4.74
C TRP A 294 9.15 5.00 -4.84
N SER A 295 8.58 5.46 -3.75
CA SER A 295 7.21 6.00 -3.71
C SER A 295 6.98 7.18 -4.65
N ALA A 296 8.02 7.97 -4.91
CA ALA A 296 7.98 9.10 -5.83
C ALA A 296 8.37 8.69 -7.28
N LEU A 297 9.29 7.73 -7.43
CA LEU A 297 9.80 7.33 -8.74
C LEU A 297 8.89 6.38 -9.50
N SER A 298 8.09 5.59 -8.81
CA SER A 298 7.30 4.53 -9.43
C SER A 298 5.81 4.84 -9.41
N ASP A 299 5.15 4.42 -10.47
CA ASP A 299 3.70 4.44 -10.57
C ASP A 299 3.19 3.00 -10.73
N PRO A 300 2.72 2.35 -9.69
CA PRO A 300 2.11 1.03 -9.82
C PRO A 300 0.74 1.12 -10.50
N ALA A 301 0.26 0.01 -11.04
CA ALA A 301 -1.07 -0.08 -11.66
C ALA A 301 -2.18 0.34 -10.70
N PHE A 302 -2.07 -0.14 -9.47
CA PHE A 302 -2.97 0.14 -8.35
C PHE A 302 -2.15 0.55 -7.12
N LEU A 303 -2.65 1.49 -6.34
CA LEU A 303 -2.08 1.86 -5.05
C LEU A 303 -2.81 1.12 -3.93
N PRO A 304 -2.13 0.66 -2.88
CA PRO A 304 -2.83 0.16 -1.71
C PRO A 304 -3.61 1.30 -1.05
N ALA A 305 -4.84 1.03 -0.62
CA ALA A 305 -5.60 1.99 0.18
C ALA A 305 -4.85 2.23 1.50
N PRO A 306 -4.44 3.47 1.81
CA PRO A 306 -3.48 3.73 2.90
C PRO A 306 -4.01 3.37 4.30
N HIS A 307 -5.34 3.37 4.47
CA HIS A 307 -6.00 3.03 5.74
C HIS A 307 -7.08 1.96 5.56
N GLY A 308 -7.04 1.21 4.47
CA GLY A 308 -8.06 0.26 4.08
C GLY A 308 -7.54 -1.12 3.69
N ASP A 309 -8.45 -1.92 3.18
CA ASP A 309 -8.23 -3.30 2.75
C ASP A 309 -8.29 -3.47 1.22
N GLY A 310 -8.42 -2.35 0.48
CA GLY A 310 -8.60 -2.36 -0.96
C GLY A 310 -7.43 -1.74 -1.72
N TRP A 311 -7.67 -1.60 -3.03
CA TRP A 311 -6.79 -0.97 -3.98
C TRP A 311 -7.42 0.29 -4.55
N ILE A 312 -6.59 1.31 -4.77
CA ILE A 312 -6.96 2.53 -5.48
C ILE A 312 -6.49 2.39 -6.92
N GLU A 313 -7.38 2.58 -7.88
CA GLU A 313 -7.01 2.66 -9.29
C GLU A 313 -6.05 3.83 -9.51
N ASN A 314 -4.88 3.54 -10.08
CA ASN A 314 -3.90 4.55 -10.41
C ASN A 314 -3.76 4.72 -11.92
N ARG A 315 -3.14 3.76 -12.59
CA ARG A 315 -2.83 3.83 -14.02
C ARG A 315 -3.68 2.88 -14.86
N VAL A 316 -4.38 1.98 -14.21
CA VAL A 316 -5.18 0.93 -14.83
C VAL A 316 -6.55 0.93 -14.20
N SER A 317 -7.60 0.87 -15.03
CA SER A 317 -8.96 0.57 -14.61
C SER A 317 -9.38 -0.81 -15.10
N ALA A 318 -10.25 -1.48 -14.37
CA ALA A 318 -10.62 -2.87 -14.65
C ALA A 318 -12.12 -3.11 -14.59
N THR A 319 -12.60 -3.97 -15.50
CA THR A 319 -13.94 -4.55 -15.46
C THR A 319 -13.83 -6.07 -15.41
N VAL A 320 -14.43 -6.69 -14.41
CA VAL A 320 -14.36 -8.13 -14.19
C VAL A 320 -15.59 -8.82 -14.76
N GLU A 321 -15.39 -9.83 -15.60
CA GLU A 321 -16.43 -10.75 -16.06
C GLU A 321 -16.23 -12.09 -15.34
N LYS A 322 -17.25 -12.50 -14.56
CA LYS A 322 -17.33 -13.80 -13.91
C LYS A 322 -18.49 -14.57 -14.51
N ARG A 323 -18.28 -15.85 -14.84
CA ARG A 323 -19.33 -16.74 -15.32
C ARG A 323 -19.47 -17.97 -14.40
N GLN A 324 -20.66 -18.58 -14.41
CA GLN A 324 -20.88 -19.84 -13.69
C GLN A 324 -20.10 -21.02 -14.32
N ALA A 325 -19.90 -20.97 -15.64
CA ALA A 325 -19.10 -21.94 -16.37
C ALA A 325 -17.69 -21.37 -16.66
N PRO A 326 -16.66 -22.22 -16.82
CA PRO A 326 -15.32 -21.79 -17.23
C PRO A 326 -15.36 -20.98 -18.53
N ILE A 327 -14.54 -19.94 -18.59
CA ILE A 327 -14.39 -19.06 -19.75
C ILE A 327 -13.32 -19.67 -20.66
N ALA A 328 -13.60 -19.83 -21.96
CA ALA A 328 -12.59 -20.28 -22.91
C ALA A 328 -11.52 -19.21 -23.11
N VAL A 329 -10.26 -19.61 -22.98
CA VAL A 329 -9.12 -18.75 -23.33
C VAL A 329 -8.96 -18.76 -24.85
N PRO A 330 -8.91 -17.59 -25.53
CA PRO A 330 -8.72 -17.51 -26.97
C PRO A 330 -7.44 -18.19 -27.43
N GLN A 331 -7.46 -18.82 -28.63
CA GLN A 331 -6.30 -19.52 -29.18
C GLN A 331 -5.13 -18.58 -29.51
N ASP A 332 -5.43 -17.32 -29.79
CA ASP A 332 -4.46 -16.25 -30.07
C ASP A 332 -3.98 -15.52 -28.80
N ALA A 333 -4.38 -15.99 -27.62
CA ALA A 333 -3.90 -15.43 -26.36
C ALA A 333 -2.38 -15.65 -26.20
N LEU A 334 -1.70 -14.59 -25.77
CA LEU A 334 -0.29 -14.61 -25.39
C LEU A 334 -0.13 -15.21 -24.00
N PHE A 335 1.03 -15.78 -23.71
CA PHE A 335 1.38 -16.38 -22.41
C PHE A 335 0.36 -17.43 -21.94
N PRO A 336 -0.01 -18.43 -22.77
CA PRO A 336 -1.06 -19.36 -22.48
C PRO A 336 -0.69 -20.26 -21.29
N GLY A 337 -1.48 -20.22 -20.22
CA GLY A 337 -1.38 -21.08 -19.03
C GLY A 337 -2.49 -22.11 -18.93
N GLY A 338 -3.38 -22.22 -19.93
CA GLY A 338 -4.48 -23.16 -19.98
C GLY A 338 -5.48 -22.85 -21.08
N LYS A 339 -6.48 -23.75 -21.25
CA LYS A 339 -7.54 -23.59 -22.25
C LYS A 339 -8.79 -22.89 -21.71
N THR A 340 -8.91 -22.83 -20.37
CA THR A 340 -10.05 -22.25 -19.67
C THR A 340 -9.57 -21.43 -18.48
N ALA A 341 -10.36 -20.45 -18.11
CA ALA A 341 -10.15 -19.59 -16.95
C ALA A 341 -11.45 -19.40 -16.15
N ALA A 342 -11.34 -19.05 -14.90
CA ALA A 342 -12.48 -18.69 -14.05
C ALA A 342 -12.93 -17.24 -14.26
N LEU A 343 -12.00 -16.35 -14.64
CA LEU A 343 -12.21 -14.93 -14.78
C LEU A 343 -11.65 -14.42 -16.09
N ARG A 344 -12.36 -13.44 -16.66
CA ARG A 344 -11.88 -12.54 -17.69
C ARG A 344 -11.93 -11.12 -17.14
N ILE A 345 -10.80 -10.44 -17.14
CA ILE A 345 -10.70 -9.06 -16.70
C ILE A 345 -10.31 -8.21 -17.90
N VAL A 346 -11.11 -7.18 -18.17
CA VAL A 346 -10.80 -6.18 -19.20
C VAL A 346 -10.17 -4.99 -18.52
N TYR A 347 -8.92 -4.73 -18.86
CA TYR A 347 -8.16 -3.60 -18.36
C TYR A 347 -8.05 -2.51 -19.40
N ARG A 348 -8.22 -1.27 -18.94
CA ARG A 348 -7.96 -0.06 -19.71
C ARG A 348 -6.75 0.62 -19.10
N VAL A 349 -5.69 0.81 -19.90
CA VAL A 349 -4.37 1.26 -19.44
C VAL A 349 -4.15 2.71 -19.83
N ARG A 350 -3.88 3.56 -18.85
CA ARG A 350 -3.53 4.96 -19.05
C ARG A 350 -2.03 5.11 -19.21
N ASN A 351 -1.58 5.18 -20.46
CA ASN A 351 -0.18 5.34 -20.81
C ASN A 351 0.35 6.73 -20.46
N SER A 352 1.66 6.83 -20.35
CA SER A 352 2.41 8.08 -20.29
C SER A 352 3.81 7.86 -20.88
N ALA A 353 4.62 8.91 -20.97
CA ALA A 353 6.03 8.75 -21.23
C ALA A 353 6.74 8.17 -20.01
N PHE A 354 7.86 7.48 -20.24
CA PHE A 354 8.85 7.13 -19.22
C PHE A 354 9.82 8.31 -19.01
N HIS A 355 10.61 8.25 -17.94
CA HIS A 355 11.51 9.35 -17.56
C HIS A 355 12.62 9.64 -18.59
N ASP A 356 12.94 8.72 -19.47
CA ASP A 356 13.83 8.94 -20.62
C ASP A 356 13.14 9.56 -21.83
N GLY A 357 11.87 9.91 -21.71
CA GLY A 357 11.04 10.52 -22.75
C GLY A 357 10.48 9.53 -23.78
N THR A 358 10.70 8.21 -23.61
CA THR A 358 10.08 7.23 -24.50
C THR A 358 8.59 7.04 -24.13
N PRO A 359 7.67 7.04 -25.12
CA PRO A 359 6.27 6.78 -24.85
C PRO A 359 6.06 5.29 -24.50
N MET A 360 5.18 5.03 -23.54
CA MET A 360 4.74 3.67 -23.23
C MET A 360 3.94 3.12 -24.41
N SER A 361 4.20 1.89 -24.78
CA SER A 361 3.53 1.16 -25.85
C SER A 361 2.97 -0.19 -25.38
N VAL A 362 2.20 -0.85 -26.24
CA VAL A 362 1.72 -2.22 -26.00
C VAL A 362 2.92 -3.17 -25.75
N ALA A 363 4.04 -2.97 -26.44
CA ALA A 363 5.24 -3.79 -26.23
C ALA A 363 5.75 -3.75 -24.80
N ASP A 364 5.72 -2.58 -24.14
CA ASP A 364 6.09 -2.44 -22.73
C ASP A 364 5.20 -3.30 -21.83
N LEU A 365 3.90 -3.25 -22.05
CA LEU A 365 2.89 -4.00 -21.26
C LEU A 365 3.04 -5.51 -21.46
N LEU A 366 3.29 -5.96 -22.69
CA LEU A 366 3.46 -7.38 -23.00
C LEU A 366 4.77 -7.93 -22.46
N TYR A 367 5.85 -7.15 -22.53
CA TYR A 367 7.16 -7.59 -22.04
C TYR A 367 7.18 -7.81 -20.52
N ALA A 368 6.37 -7.05 -19.77
CA ALA A 368 6.19 -7.28 -18.35
C ALA A 368 5.74 -8.72 -18.05
N TYR A 369 4.86 -9.28 -18.86
CA TYR A 369 4.42 -10.69 -18.71
C TYR A 369 5.50 -11.69 -19.12
N ALA A 370 6.28 -11.37 -20.15
CA ALA A 370 7.36 -12.26 -20.63
C ALA A 370 8.46 -12.47 -19.59
N VAL A 371 8.76 -11.43 -18.79
CA VAL A 371 9.79 -11.46 -17.74
C VAL A 371 9.25 -11.78 -16.36
N ALA A 372 7.91 -11.76 -16.18
CA ALA A 372 7.26 -12.03 -14.90
C ALA A 372 7.64 -13.40 -14.35
N PRO A 373 7.84 -13.52 -13.04
CA PRO A 373 7.88 -14.83 -12.40
C PRO A 373 6.61 -15.64 -12.73
N ALA A 374 6.76 -16.96 -12.86
CA ALA A 374 5.64 -17.85 -13.14
C ALA A 374 4.41 -17.53 -12.27
N ARG A 375 3.25 -17.34 -12.91
CA ARG A 375 1.99 -17.01 -12.26
C ARG A 375 1.03 -18.15 -12.51
N GLU A 376 0.82 -18.99 -11.52
CA GLU A 376 -0.10 -20.15 -11.61
C GLU A 376 -1.52 -19.76 -12.03
N ARG A 377 -1.96 -18.56 -11.65
CA ARG A 377 -3.30 -18.05 -11.95
C ARG A 377 -3.45 -17.49 -13.36
N LEU A 378 -2.38 -17.08 -14.03
CA LEU A 378 -2.43 -16.50 -15.38
C LEU A 378 -2.71 -17.59 -16.42
N LYS A 379 -3.80 -17.44 -17.20
CA LYS A 379 -4.21 -18.34 -18.27
C LYS A 379 -4.01 -17.76 -19.67
N GLY A 380 -3.90 -16.46 -19.80
CA GLY A 380 -3.60 -15.80 -21.06
C GLY A 380 -3.84 -14.31 -21.04
N VAL A 381 -3.23 -13.61 -22.00
CA VAL A 381 -3.35 -12.17 -22.20
C VAL A 381 -3.65 -11.88 -23.66
N ARG A 382 -4.53 -10.95 -23.96
CA ARG A 382 -4.86 -10.54 -25.34
C ARG A 382 -5.03 -9.03 -25.41
N VAL A 383 -4.45 -8.44 -26.45
CA VAL A 383 -4.75 -7.05 -26.79
C VAL A 383 -6.09 -6.98 -27.49
N LEU A 384 -7.07 -6.37 -26.86
CA LEU A 384 -8.43 -6.28 -27.40
C LEU A 384 -8.54 -5.18 -28.46
N ARG A 385 -8.03 -3.98 -28.12
CA ARG A 385 -7.97 -2.81 -28.98
C ARG A 385 -7.04 -1.75 -28.39
N VAL A 386 -6.71 -0.75 -29.19
CA VAL A 386 -6.05 0.48 -28.74
C VAL A 386 -6.99 1.63 -29.01
N GLU A 387 -7.43 2.32 -27.97
CA GLU A 387 -8.24 3.52 -28.04
C GLU A 387 -7.34 4.73 -28.14
N THR A 388 -7.85 5.85 -28.67
CA THR A 388 -7.16 7.14 -28.64
C THR A 388 -7.94 8.12 -27.79
N GLU A 389 -7.28 8.67 -26.77
CA GLU A 389 -7.83 9.78 -25.99
C GLU A 389 -7.16 11.09 -26.41
N THR A 390 -7.94 12.16 -26.43
CA THR A 390 -7.46 13.51 -26.74
C THR A 390 -7.69 14.42 -25.55
N LEU A 391 -6.61 15.01 -25.04
CA LEU A 391 -6.64 16.05 -24.03
C LEU A 391 -6.49 17.42 -24.72
N ALA A 392 -7.34 18.36 -24.36
CA ALA A 392 -7.24 19.75 -24.83
C ALA A 392 -6.56 20.63 -23.76
N PHE A 393 -5.54 21.37 -24.17
CA PHE A 393 -4.83 22.34 -23.35
C PHE A 393 -4.96 23.72 -24.02
N GLY A 394 -6.05 24.42 -23.72
CA GLY A 394 -6.37 25.64 -24.45
C GLY A 394 -6.65 25.33 -25.94
N GLU A 395 -5.87 25.90 -26.86
CA GLU A 395 -5.95 25.63 -28.31
C GLU A 395 -5.20 24.35 -28.71
N ASP A 396 -4.27 23.89 -27.91
CA ASP A 396 -3.47 22.69 -28.19
C ASP A 396 -4.22 21.41 -27.82
N LYS A 397 -3.97 20.36 -28.58
CA LYS A 397 -4.53 19.03 -28.36
C LYS A 397 -3.42 17.98 -28.33
N LEU A 398 -3.40 17.18 -27.29
CA LEU A 398 -2.56 16.02 -27.19
C LEU A 398 -3.41 14.75 -27.32
N SER A 399 -3.06 13.90 -28.31
CA SER A 399 -3.67 12.57 -28.43
C SER A 399 -2.70 11.52 -27.96
N TYR A 400 -3.18 10.55 -27.17
CA TYR A 400 -2.39 9.44 -26.68
C TYR A 400 -3.18 8.13 -26.75
N GLU A 401 -2.42 7.03 -26.86
CA GLU A 401 -2.99 5.69 -26.94
C GLU A 401 -3.39 5.18 -25.56
N VAL A 402 -4.52 4.49 -25.52
CA VAL A 402 -5.07 3.83 -24.34
C VAL A 402 -5.32 2.37 -24.69
N PRO A 403 -4.36 1.48 -24.47
CA PRO A 403 -4.54 0.05 -24.72
C PRO A 403 -5.64 -0.54 -23.83
N VAL A 404 -6.43 -1.41 -24.42
CA VAL A 404 -7.43 -2.23 -23.73
C VAL A 404 -7.04 -3.69 -23.91
N LEU A 405 -6.79 -4.37 -22.79
CA LEU A 405 -6.33 -5.76 -22.77
C LEU A 405 -7.29 -6.65 -21.98
N GLU A 406 -7.41 -7.88 -22.42
CA GLU A 406 -8.06 -8.95 -21.69
C GLU A 406 -7.01 -9.80 -20.99
N VAL A 407 -7.26 -10.10 -19.72
CA VAL A 407 -6.44 -11.02 -18.94
C VAL A 407 -7.33 -12.14 -18.40
N TYR A 408 -6.92 -13.36 -18.62
CA TYR A 408 -7.62 -14.57 -18.23
C TYR A 408 -6.91 -15.18 -17.02
N LEU A 409 -7.65 -15.33 -15.90
CA LEU A 409 -7.12 -15.75 -14.61
C LEU A 409 -7.98 -16.88 -14.00
N ASP A 410 -7.36 -17.69 -13.17
CA ASP A 410 -8.05 -18.54 -12.22
C ASP A 410 -8.17 -17.85 -10.85
N GLY A 411 -9.24 -18.15 -10.14
CA GLY A 411 -9.46 -17.68 -8.77
C GLY A 411 -10.73 -16.84 -8.61
N PRO A 412 -10.95 -16.32 -7.39
CA PRO A 412 -12.15 -15.54 -7.08
C PRO A 412 -12.13 -14.17 -7.77
N ALA A 413 -13.33 -13.68 -8.08
CA ALA A 413 -13.55 -12.36 -8.65
C ALA A 413 -13.67 -11.31 -7.54
N ASP A 414 -12.58 -10.95 -6.95
CA ASP A 414 -12.46 -9.90 -5.94
C ASP A 414 -11.38 -8.89 -6.35
N ALA A 415 -11.14 -7.90 -5.49
CA ALA A 415 -10.11 -6.89 -5.70
C ALA A 415 -8.70 -7.51 -5.84
N ASP A 416 -8.46 -8.65 -5.20
CA ASP A 416 -7.20 -9.38 -5.26
C ASP A 416 -6.93 -9.91 -6.67
N ALA A 417 -7.96 -10.38 -7.37
CA ALA A 417 -7.83 -10.84 -8.75
C ALA A 417 -7.44 -9.71 -9.70
N VAL A 418 -8.05 -8.53 -9.52
CA VAL A 418 -7.76 -7.34 -10.34
C VAL A 418 -6.32 -6.88 -10.21
N ALA A 419 -5.77 -6.90 -9.00
CA ALA A 419 -4.41 -6.43 -8.72
C ALA A 419 -3.33 -7.50 -8.94
N ALA A 420 -3.71 -8.78 -9.11
CA ALA A 420 -2.77 -9.91 -9.12
C ALA A 420 -1.79 -9.91 -10.30
N ALA A 421 -2.25 -9.56 -11.51
CA ALA A 421 -1.44 -9.56 -12.72
C ALA A 421 -1.96 -8.55 -13.75
N PRO A 422 -1.95 -7.23 -13.45
CA PRO A 422 -2.42 -6.21 -14.36
C PRO A 422 -1.47 -6.09 -15.56
N PRO A 423 -1.96 -5.68 -16.75
CA PRO A 423 -1.11 -5.37 -17.90
C PRO A 423 -0.41 -4.03 -17.66
N TRP A 424 0.62 -4.05 -16.87
CA TRP A 424 1.30 -2.84 -16.41
C TRP A 424 2.79 -3.06 -16.16
N THR A 425 3.56 -2.01 -16.35
CA THR A 425 4.99 -1.96 -16.04
C THR A 425 5.39 -0.57 -15.53
N THR A 426 6.27 -0.51 -14.55
CA THR A 426 6.94 0.74 -14.14
C THR A 426 8.20 1.01 -14.94
N LEU A 427 8.72 0.01 -15.65
CA LEU A 427 9.95 0.07 -16.42
C LEU A 427 9.66 -0.04 -17.92
N PRO A 428 10.31 0.74 -18.78
CA PRO A 428 10.22 0.51 -20.22
C PRO A 428 10.88 -0.81 -20.60
N TRP A 429 10.36 -1.47 -21.64
CA TRP A 429 10.85 -2.79 -22.05
C TRP A 429 12.36 -2.80 -22.33
N HIS A 430 12.93 -1.74 -22.88
CA HIS A 430 14.35 -1.66 -23.23
C HIS A 430 15.25 -1.54 -21.98
N ALA A 431 14.79 -0.88 -20.90
CA ALA A 431 15.51 -0.89 -19.63
C ALA A 431 15.43 -2.27 -18.97
N LEU A 432 14.24 -2.89 -18.98
CA LEU A 432 14.04 -4.23 -18.44
C LEU A 432 14.87 -5.27 -19.20
N ALA A 433 14.93 -5.18 -20.53
CA ALA A 433 15.78 -6.02 -21.37
C ALA A 433 17.29 -5.82 -21.11
N LEU A 434 17.71 -4.58 -20.86
CA LEU A 434 19.09 -4.28 -20.46
C LEU A 434 19.46 -4.98 -19.14
N TYR A 435 18.58 -4.93 -18.15
CA TYR A 435 18.81 -5.60 -16.85
C TYR A 435 18.82 -7.12 -16.98
N GLU A 436 17.88 -7.68 -17.73
CA GLU A 436 17.78 -9.12 -17.97
C GLU A 436 19.02 -9.64 -18.73
N GLU A 437 19.44 -8.93 -19.75
CA GLU A 437 20.66 -9.29 -20.52
C GLU A 437 21.93 -9.18 -19.66
N GLY A 438 22.02 -8.16 -18.79
CA GLY A 438 23.12 -8.04 -17.82
C GLY A 438 23.16 -9.21 -16.83
N ALA A 439 22.00 -9.61 -16.32
CA ALA A 439 21.89 -10.78 -15.44
C ALA A 439 22.24 -12.09 -16.17
N ARG A 440 21.77 -12.27 -17.41
CA ARG A 440 22.08 -13.42 -18.26
C ARG A 440 23.59 -13.55 -18.54
N ARG A 441 24.29 -12.43 -18.66
CA ARG A 441 25.75 -12.40 -18.80
C ARG A 441 26.52 -12.57 -17.49
N GLY A 442 25.81 -12.74 -16.37
CA GLY A 442 26.42 -12.93 -15.06
C GLY A 442 27.01 -11.65 -14.45
N TYR A 443 26.61 -10.46 -14.91
CA TYR A 443 27.08 -9.21 -14.32
C TYR A 443 26.55 -9.01 -12.89
N PHE A 444 25.35 -9.48 -12.63
CA PHE A 444 24.65 -9.46 -11.34
C PHE A 444 23.52 -10.49 -11.34
N LYS A 445 22.92 -10.69 -10.18
CA LYS A 445 21.64 -11.43 -10.06
C LYS A 445 20.49 -10.44 -10.19
N LEU A 446 19.49 -10.73 -11.03
CA LEU A 446 18.34 -9.86 -11.26
C LEU A 446 17.60 -9.47 -9.96
N ALA A 447 17.59 -10.36 -8.98
CA ALA A 447 16.98 -10.11 -7.67
C ALA A 447 17.84 -9.26 -6.71
N ALA A 448 19.07 -8.90 -7.06
CA ALA A 448 20.02 -8.29 -6.13
C ALA A 448 20.98 -7.29 -6.79
N PHE A 449 20.53 -6.56 -7.80
CA PHE A 449 21.37 -5.52 -8.45
C PHE A 449 20.90 -4.11 -8.05
N ASP A 450 21.81 -3.15 -8.25
CA ASP A 450 21.54 -1.73 -8.01
C ASP A 450 22.03 -0.91 -9.21
N PRO A 451 21.12 -0.38 -10.06
CA PRO A 451 21.48 0.35 -11.26
C PRO A 451 21.86 1.83 -11.00
N VAL A 452 21.93 2.24 -9.74
CA VAL A 452 22.22 3.62 -9.32
C VAL A 452 23.49 3.71 -8.50
N ARG A 453 23.60 2.91 -7.42
CA ARG A 453 24.64 3.09 -6.39
C ARG A 453 25.82 2.13 -6.54
N ASP A 454 25.64 1.00 -7.25
CA ASP A 454 26.74 0.09 -7.55
C ASP A 454 27.47 0.52 -8.82
N SER A 455 28.62 1.17 -8.64
CA SER A 455 29.42 1.73 -9.73
C SER A 455 29.86 0.66 -10.76
N ALA A 456 30.16 -0.55 -10.31
CA ALA A 456 30.55 -1.65 -11.21
C ALA A 456 29.37 -2.07 -12.10
N THR A 457 28.18 -2.23 -11.51
CA THR A 457 26.95 -2.49 -12.28
C THR A 457 26.64 -1.36 -13.25
N VAL A 458 26.70 -0.10 -12.81
CA VAL A 458 26.44 1.08 -13.66
C VAL A 458 27.36 1.11 -14.89
N GLN A 459 28.66 0.85 -14.72
CA GLN A 459 29.63 0.83 -15.84
C GLN A 459 29.41 -0.34 -16.78
N ARG A 460 29.11 -1.54 -16.27
CA ARG A 460 28.85 -2.71 -17.12
C ARG A 460 27.57 -2.49 -17.96
N LEU A 461 26.54 -1.91 -17.37
CA LEU A 461 25.32 -1.54 -18.09
C LEU A 461 25.58 -0.49 -19.16
N ALA A 462 26.51 0.45 -18.97
CA ALA A 462 26.87 1.45 -20.00
C ALA A 462 27.47 0.80 -21.27
N THR A 463 28.35 -0.17 -21.08
CA THR A 463 28.93 -0.93 -22.22
C THR A 463 27.85 -1.76 -22.90
N LEU A 464 27.01 -2.45 -22.12
CA LEU A 464 25.94 -3.29 -22.65
C LEU A 464 24.89 -2.48 -23.42
N ALA A 465 24.44 -1.34 -22.88
CA ALA A 465 23.45 -0.50 -23.54
C ALA A 465 23.91 0.00 -24.92
N ARG A 466 25.19 0.32 -25.07
CA ARG A 466 25.78 0.67 -26.38
C ARG A 466 25.72 -0.51 -27.35
N GLU A 467 26.12 -1.69 -26.91
CA GLU A 467 26.02 -2.91 -27.70
C GLU A 467 24.59 -3.22 -28.16
N LEU A 468 23.62 -3.10 -27.27
CA LEU A 468 22.22 -3.36 -27.59
C LEU A 468 21.66 -2.34 -28.58
N GLU A 469 22.07 -1.07 -28.50
CA GLU A 469 21.71 -0.04 -29.48
C GLU A 469 22.31 -0.35 -30.85
N GLU A 470 23.62 -0.64 -30.93
CA GLU A 470 24.30 -0.96 -32.18
C GLU A 470 23.67 -2.16 -32.90
N ARG A 471 23.29 -3.17 -32.14
CA ARG A 471 22.62 -4.38 -32.64
C ARG A 471 21.12 -4.20 -32.89
N ALA A 472 20.54 -3.08 -32.54
CA ALA A 472 19.08 -2.88 -32.51
C ALA A 472 18.34 -4.04 -31.80
N TYR A 473 18.80 -4.40 -30.63
CA TYR A 473 18.34 -5.59 -29.92
C TYR A 473 16.87 -5.51 -29.57
N VAL A 474 16.10 -6.48 -30.04
CA VAL A 474 14.70 -6.69 -29.66
C VAL A 474 14.60 -8.03 -28.94
N PRO A 475 14.08 -8.09 -27.71
CA PRO A 475 13.83 -9.36 -27.05
C PRO A 475 12.96 -10.28 -27.91
N PRO A 476 13.20 -11.60 -27.94
CA PRO A 476 12.43 -12.52 -28.79
C PRO A 476 10.90 -12.43 -28.57
N ALA A 477 10.47 -12.22 -27.33
CA ALA A 477 9.04 -12.05 -26.98
C ALA A 477 8.39 -10.82 -27.63
N LEU A 478 9.17 -9.84 -28.08
CA LEU A 478 8.71 -8.60 -28.71
C LEU A 478 9.00 -8.52 -30.23
N ALA A 479 9.51 -9.58 -30.85
CA ALA A 479 9.93 -9.56 -32.24
C ALA A 479 8.83 -9.15 -33.23
N SER A 480 7.55 -9.42 -32.91
CA SER A 480 6.39 -9.01 -33.73
C SER A 480 5.82 -7.64 -33.35
N HIS A 481 6.34 -6.99 -32.31
CA HIS A 481 5.77 -5.75 -31.73
C HIS A 481 6.72 -4.55 -31.82
N VAL A 482 8.00 -4.77 -32.05
CA VAL A 482 9.04 -3.74 -32.02
C VAL A 482 9.91 -3.83 -33.29
N THR A 483 10.10 -2.70 -33.93
CA THR A 483 11.04 -2.61 -35.10
C THR A 483 12.47 -2.38 -34.62
N ALA A 484 13.44 -2.74 -35.49
CA ALA A 484 14.86 -2.45 -35.22
C ALA A 484 15.13 -0.95 -35.06
N GLN A 485 14.44 -0.11 -35.80
CA GLN A 485 14.56 1.35 -35.69
C GLN A 485 14.08 1.84 -34.34
N GLU A 486 12.93 1.39 -33.87
CA GLU A 486 12.39 1.71 -32.54
C GLU A 486 13.34 1.25 -31.44
N ALA A 487 13.87 0.04 -31.53
CA ALA A 487 14.82 -0.48 -30.56
C ALA A 487 16.07 0.41 -30.42
N ARG A 488 16.68 0.82 -31.56
CA ARG A 488 17.82 1.76 -31.54
C ARG A 488 17.46 3.08 -30.85
N GLU A 489 16.35 3.65 -31.24
CA GLU A 489 15.90 4.93 -30.66
C GLU A 489 15.70 4.83 -29.16
N ARG A 490 15.06 3.74 -28.63
CA ARG A 490 14.85 3.53 -27.22
C ARG A 490 16.15 3.35 -26.44
N TYR A 491 17.11 2.54 -26.92
CA TYR A 491 18.41 2.41 -26.27
C TYR A 491 19.22 3.71 -26.35
N ARG A 492 19.10 4.48 -27.41
CA ARG A 492 19.72 5.80 -27.53
C ARG A 492 19.22 6.74 -26.46
N ARG A 493 17.90 6.85 -26.26
CA ARG A 493 17.29 7.69 -25.22
C ARG A 493 17.68 7.24 -23.82
N LEU A 494 17.72 5.95 -23.58
CA LEU A 494 18.18 5.39 -22.31
C LEU A 494 19.64 5.79 -21.99
N ARG A 495 20.51 5.77 -23.01
CA ARG A 495 21.90 6.21 -22.87
C ARG A 495 22.02 7.73 -22.68
N GLU A 496 21.18 8.51 -23.32
CA GLU A 496 21.12 9.97 -23.12
C GLU A 496 20.66 10.29 -21.67
N PHE A 497 19.69 9.56 -21.17
CA PHE A 497 19.26 9.66 -19.78
C PHE A 497 20.41 9.33 -18.80
N TYR A 498 21.12 8.23 -19.05
CA TYR A 498 22.30 7.89 -18.26
C TYR A 498 23.39 8.97 -18.33
N ALA A 499 23.68 9.49 -19.50
CA ALA A 499 24.68 10.55 -19.66
C ALA A 499 24.35 11.82 -18.90
N LYS A 500 23.05 12.12 -18.74
CA LYS A 500 22.56 13.29 -18.02
C LYS A 500 22.48 13.08 -16.51
N HIS A 501 22.06 11.90 -16.06
CA HIS A 501 21.70 11.63 -14.66
C HIS A 501 22.68 10.69 -13.93
N GLY A 502 23.57 10.00 -14.65
CA GLY A 502 24.61 9.14 -14.07
C GLY A 502 24.13 7.77 -13.61
N HIS A 503 22.91 7.37 -13.91
CA HIS A 503 22.33 6.09 -13.50
C HIS A 503 21.34 5.54 -14.54
N TRP A 504 20.94 4.26 -14.36
CA TRP A 504 20.07 3.55 -15.32
C TRP A 504 18.62 3.41 -14.87
N LEU A 505 18.23 4.04 -13.76
CA LEU A 505 16.89 3.92 -13.18
C LEU A 505 15.90 4.80 -13.93
N VAL A 506 15.29 4.28 -14.98
CA VAL A 506 14.22 4.89 -15.76
C VAL A 506 12.89 4.24 -15.38
N THR A 507 11.96 5.05 -14.90
CA THR A 507 10.61 4.62 -14.47
C THR A 507 9.55 5.57 -15.04
N ASN A 508 8.35 5.56 -14.48
CA ASN A 508 7.19 6.31 -14.99
C ASN A 508 6.40 7.03 -13.89
N GLY A 509 6.98 7.19 -12.72
CA GLY A 509 6.34 7.83 -11.59
C GLY A 509 6.23 9.36 -11.72
N PRO A 510 5.61 10.01 -10.73
CA PRO A 510 5.42 11.47 -10.74
C PRO A 510 6.73 12.27 -10.61
N TYR A 511 7.79 11.63 -10.15
CA TYR A 511 9.12 12.20 -10.03
C TYR A 511 10.15 11.27 -10.67
N PHE A 512 11.25 11.81 -11.17
CA PHE A 512 12.42 11.04 -11.61
C PHE A 512 13.61 11.33 -10.69
N LEU A 513 14.52 10.38 -10.57
CA LEU A 513 15.77 10.59 -9.87
C LEU A 513 16.67 11.47 -10.73
N ASP A 514 16.86 12.72 -10.34
CA ASP A 514 17.77 13.62 -11.04
C ASP A 514 19.23 13.25 -10.75
N ARG A 515 19.56 13.06 -9.48
CA ARG A 515 20.90 12.64 -9.07
C ARG A 515 20.93 11.94 -7.71
N TRP A 516 21.90 11.11 -7.53
CA TRP A 516 22.36 10.53 -6.27
C TRP A 516 23.82 10.94 -6.05
N ASP A 517 24.13 11.64 -4.97
CA ASP A 517 25.47 12.15 -4.67
C ASP A 517 26.24 11.31 -3.62
N GLY A 518 25.72 10.15 -3.24
CA GLY A 518 26.27 9.29 -2.19
C GLY A 518 25.63 9.52 -0.81
N THR A 519 24.94 10.62 -0.62
CA THR A 519 24.26 11.00 0.65
C THR A 519 22.80 11.40 0.44
N LYS A 520 22.52 12.11 -0.65
CA LYS A 520 21.19 12.66 -0.95
C LYS A 520 20.68 12.15 -2.29
N ALA A 521 19.40 11.81 -2.30
CA ALA A 521 18.63 11.60 -3.51
C ALA A 521 17.83 12.86 -3.84
N VAL A 522 18.00 13.39 -5.03
CA VAL A 522 17.23 14.53 -5.52
C VAL A 522 16.25 14.05 -6.57
N LEU A 523 14.97 14.19 -6.27
CA LEU A 523 13.86 13.77 -7.09
C LEU A 523 13.18 15.00 -7.68
N THR A 524 13.16 15.09 -9.02
CA THR A 524 12.55 16.21 -9.73
C THR A 524 11.22 15.78 -10.31
N VAL A 525 10.22 16.67 -10.24
CA VAL A 525 8.89 16.40 -10.77
C VAL A 525 8.95 16.09 -12.26
N PHE A 526 8.29 15.00 -12.65
CA PHE A 526 8.15 14.61 -14.04
C PHE A 526 6.94 15.32 -14.65
N ARG A 527 7.22 16.34 -15.47
CA ARG A 527 6.19 17.13 -16.15
C ARG A 527 6.10 16.70 -17.60
N ASP A 528 5.13 15.86 -17.88
CA ASP A 528 4.80 15.42 -19.22
C ASP A 528 3.29 15.51 -19.44
N PRO A 529 2.84 16.06 -20.60
CA PRO A 529 1.42 16.21 -20.88
C PRO A 529 0.64 14.90 -20.86
N SER A 530 1.30 13.77 -21.13
CA SER A 530 0.68 12.45 -21.12
C SER A 530 0.46 11.88 -19.72
N TYR A 531 1.07 12.45 -18.67
CA TYR A 531 0.90 11.95 -17.30
C TYR A 531 -0.55 12.16 -16.83
N PRO A 532 -1.28 11.08 -16.46
CA PRO A 532 -2.74 11.15 -16.33
C PRO A 532 -3.25 11.61 -14.96
N LYS A 533 -2.37 11.85 -14.02
CA LYS A 533 -2.71 12.22 -12.63
C LYS A 533 -2.05 13.56 -12.26
N GLY A 534 -2.57 14.21 -11.25
CA GLY A 534 -2.02 15.48 -10.80
C GLY A 534 -2.67 15.97 -9.51
N LEU A 535 -2.58 17.25 -9.27
CA LEU A 535 -3.11 17.92 -8.09
C LEU A 535 -4.52 17.48 -7.76
N GLY A 536 -4.73 17.11 -6.50
CA GLY A 536 -6.04 16.72 -6.00
C GLY A 536 -6.43 15.28 -6.27
N SER A 537 -5.77 14.56 -7.19
CA SER A 537 -6.14 13.17 -7.54
C SER A 537 -6.22 12.24 -6.34
N PHE A 538 -5.41 12.46 -5.32
CA PHE A 538 -5.32 11.63 -4.12
C PHE A 538 -5.64 12.38 -2.82
N ASN A 539 -6.09 13.63 -2.87
CA ASN A 539 -6.37 14.43 -1.67
C ASN A 539 -7.34 13.75 -0.70
N ALA A 540 -8.28 12.99 -1.23
CA ALA A 540 -9.25 12.23 -0.45
C ALA A 540 -8.63 11.17 0.46
N TYR A 541 -7.39 10.78 0.21
CA TYR A 541 -6.63 9.76 0.96
C TYR A 541 -5.54 10.36 1.84
N ALA A 542 -5.38 11.69 1.87
CA ALA A 542 -4.35 12.35 2.64
C ALA A 542 -4.60 12.27 4.15
N VAL A 543 -5.76 12.79 4.58
CA VAL A 543 -6.15 12.80 6.00
C VAL A 543 -7.22 11.73 6.20
N PRO A 544 -6.98 10.70 7.03
CA PRO A 544 -7.94 9.65 7.28
C PRO A 544 -9.06 10.16 8.20
N LEU A 545 -10.13 10.67 7.60
CA LEU A 545 -11.32 11.11 8.32
C LEU A 545 -12.10 9.91 8.84
N LYS A 546 -12.72 10.06 10.01
CA LYS A 546 -13.44 9.01 10.72
C LYS A 546 -14.95 9.27 10.78
N ALA A 547 -15.69 8.19 10.98
CA ALA A 547 -17.07 8.22 11.38
C ALA A 547 -17.23 7.55 12.76
N TYR A 548 -18.29 7.89 13.47
CA TYR A 548 -18.54 7.44 14.82
C TYR A 548 -19.98 6.98 14.99
N VAL A 549 -20.20 5.94 15.76
CA VAL A 549 -21.54 5.52 16.20
C VAL A 549 -21.96 6.41 17.37
N THR A 550 -23.07 7.10 17.21
CA THR A 550 -23.69 7.87 18.31
C THR A 550 -24.78 7.08 19.04
N ARG A 551 -25.56 6.27 18.29
CA ARG A 551 -26.65 5.48 18.83
C ARG A 551 -26.87 4.22 17.99
N ILE A 552 -27.23 3.11 18.64
CA ILE A 552 -27.70 1.89 17.99
C ILE A 552 -29.10 1.59 18.52
N GLU A 553 -30.07 1.48 17.62
CA GLU A 553 -31.46 1.14 17.95
C GLU A 553 -31.80 -0.24 17.37
N LYS A 554 -32.31 -1.10 18.22
CA LYS A 554 -32.76 -2.43 17.78
C LYS A 554 -34.07 -2.30 17.01
N ARG A 555 -34.20 -3.06 15.92
CA ARG A 555 -35.36 -3.13 15.03
C ARG A 555 -35.77 -4.57 14.80
N SER A 556 -36.98 -4.80 14.31
CA SER A 556 -37.45 -6.15 13.98
C SER A 556 -36.62 -6.82 12.88
N TYR A 557 -36.03 -6.05 11.98
CA TYR A 557 -35.18 -6.51 10.90
C TYR A 557 -33.67 -6.57 11.20
N GLY A 558 -33.24 -6.10 12.42
CA GLY A 558 -31.85 -6.01 12.82
C GLY A 558 -31.55 -4.79 13.68
N ALA A 559 -30.88 -3.77 13.13
CA ALA A 559 -30.53 -2.55 13.87
C ALA A 559 -30.46 -1.30 12.95
N GLU A 560 -30.68 -0.14 13.56
CA GLU A 560 -30.33 1.17 12.98
C GLU A 560 -29.15 1.77 13.74
N VAL A 561 -28.17 2.25 13.00
CA VAL A 561 -26.95 2.84 13.56
C VAL A 561 -26.87 4.30 13.14
N GLN A 562 -26.99 5.20 14.11
CA GLN A 562 -26.82 6.64 13.90
C GLN A 562 -25.34 6.99 13.94
N THR A 563 -24.88 7.82 12.99
CA THR A 563 -23.49 8.16 12.83
C THR A 563 -23.23 9.66 12.86
N GLU A 564 -22.05 10.03 13.31
CA GLU A 564 -21.40 11.32 13.11
C GLU A 564 -20.16 11.13 12.24
N THR A 565 -19.73 12.20 11.59
CA THR A 565 -18.56 12.17 10.69
C THR A 565 -17.58 13.29 11.01
N GLU A 566 -16.35 13.07 10.62
CA GLU A 566 -15.34 14.12 10.53
C GLU A 566 -15.30 14.73 9.12
N TRP A 567 -14.93 16.00 9.05
CA TRP A 567 -14.62 16.70 7.82
C TRP A 567 -13.52 17.73 8.04
N LEU A 568 -12.92 18.20 6.96
CA LEU A 568 -11.90 19.24 6.99
C LEU A 568 -12.56 20.62 6.81
N GLU A 569 -12.27 21.53 7.72
CA GLU A 569 -12.59 22.94 7.58
C GLU A 569 -11.33 23.79 7.48
N ARG A 570 -11.35 24.78 6.60
CA ARG A 570 -10.26 25.72 6.46
C ARG A 570 -10.63 27.03 7.18
N LEU A 571 -9.85 27.37 8.21
CA LEU A 571 -9.94 28.62 8.93
C LEU A 571 -8.68 29.45 8.62
N GLY A 572 -8.80 30.36 7.68
CA GLY A 572 -7.64 31.10 7.16
C GLY A 572 -6.63 30.16 6.45
N ARG A 573 -5.43 30.04 6.99
CA ARG A 573 -4.38 29.13 6.48
C ARG A 573 -4.35 27.77 7.20
N GLU A 574 -5.12 27.59 8.23
CA GLU A 574 -5.16 26.34 8.98
C GLU A 574 -6.30 25.45 8.49
N VAL A 575 -6.03 24.15 8.45
CA VAL A 575 -7.03 23.12 8.18
C VAL A 575 -7.25 22.34 9.46
N GLN A 576 -8.49 22.28 9.90
CA GLN A 576 -8.90 21.58 11.12
C GLN A 576 -9.84 20.43 10.80
N VAL A 577 -9.75 19.37 11.59
CA VAL A 577 -10.72 18.28 11.56
C VAL A 577 -11.88 18.65 12.50
N VAL A 578 -13.08 18.70 11.94
CA VAL A 578 -14.32 18.99 12.68
C VAL A 578 -15.19 17.74 12.69
N ARG A 579 -15.89 17.50 13.78
CA ARG A 579 -16.81 16.37 13.94
C ARG A 579 -18.24 16.87 14.16
N GLY A 580 -19.20 16.24 13.52
CA GLY A 580 -20.60 16.56 13.68
C GLY A 580 -21.54 15.61 12.93
N SER A 581 -22.82 15.95 12.93
CA SER A 581 -23.86 15.20 12.25
C SER A 581 -23.65 15.22 10.72
N PHE A 582 -23.77 14.07 10.09
CA PHE A 582 -23.69 13.95 8.64
C PHE A 582 -24.80 14.76 7.94
N ALA A 583 -25.99 14.79 8.50
CA ALA A 583 -27.11 15.59 7.97
C ALA A 583 -26.80 17.10 7.99
N GLN A 584 -26.20 17.60 9.09
CA GLN A 584 -25.75 19.00 9.19
C GLN A 584 -24.71 19.30 8.13
N ARG A 585 -23.75 18.42 7.95
CA ARG A 585 -22.68 18.56 6.96
C ARG A 585 -23.22 18.64 5.52
N LEU A 586 -24.20 17.81 5.17
CA LEU A 586 -24.85 17.87 3.86
C LEU A 586 -25.61 19.19 3.63
N ALA A 587 -26.26 19.71 4.67
CA ALA A 587 -27.03 20.96 4.57
C ALA A 587 -26.14 22.20 4.35
N GLU A 588 -24.91 22.17 4.88
CA GLU A 588 -23.95 23.28 4.79
C GLU A 588 -23.16 23.30 3.47
N ARG A 589 -23.17 22.21 2.70
CA ARG A 589 -22.46 22.11 1.41
C ARG A 589 -23.38 22.29 0.22
N LEU A 590 -23.09 23.32 -0.56
CA LEU A 590 -23.78 23.60 -1.83
C LEU A 590 -23.15 22.86 -3.03
N THR A 591 -21.94 22.32 -2.90
CA THR A 591 -21.22 21.69 -4.03
C THR A 591 -20.29 20.56 -3.55
N GLY A 592 -20.43 19.40 -4.17
CA GLY A 592 -19.53 18.25 -4.03
C GLY A 592 -20.10 17.14 -3.13
N ALA A 593 -19.95 15.88 -3.57
CA ALA A 593 -20.36 14.71 -2.82
C ALA A 593 -19.35 14.44 -1.68
N ASP A 594 -19.74 14.68 -0.45
CA ASP A 594 -19.01 14.17 0.69
C ASP A 594 -19.12 12.63 0.73
N PRO A 595 -18.09 11.92 1.20
CA PRO A 595 -18.19 10.49 1.35
C PRO A 595 -19.27 10.14 2.36
N VAL A 596 -20.20 9.29 1.94
CA VAL A 596 -21.27 8.77 2.79
C VAL A 596 -20.66 7.78 3.78
N PRO A 597 -20.99 7.85 5.08
CA PRO A 597 -20.59 6.84 6.04
C PRO A 597 -21.09 5.45 5.64
N VAL A 598 -20.25 4.45 5.79
CA VAL A 598 -20.60 3.05 5.59
C VAL A 598 -20.40 2.32 6.90
N CYS A 599 -21.45 1.69 7.43
CA CYS A 599 -21.34 0.86 8.60
C CYS A 599 -20.97 -0.56 8.19
N ARG A 600 -19.72 -0.96 8.43
CA ARG A 600 -19.30 -2.35 8.35
C ARG A 600 -19.72 -3.06 9.63
N TYR A 601 -20.22 -4.29 9.54
CA TYR A 601 -20.68 -5.03 10.71
C TYR A 601 -20.41 -6.52 10.63
N VAL A 602 -20.27 -7.13 11.80
CA VAL A 602 -20.16 -8.58 11.97
C VAL A 602 -21.04 -8.96 13.16
N LEU A 603 -21.91 -9.93 12.95
CA LEU A 603 -22.74 -10.54 13.98
C LEU A 603 -22.15 -11.89 14.38
N ILE A 604 -21.76 -12.01 15.64
CA ILE A 604 -21.13 -13.21 16.19
C ILE A 604 -22.11 -13.92 17.11
N THR A 605 -22.25 -15.22 16.94
CA THR A 605 -23.05 -16.10 17.80
C THR A 605 -22.38 -16.30 19.17
N ARG A 606 -23.10 -16.86 20.13
CA ARG A 606 -22.60 -17.12 21.48
C ARG A 606 -21.37 -18.05 21.51
N ASP A 607 -21.29 -19.00 20.59
CA ASP A 607 -20.17 -19.94 20.42
C ASP A 607 -19.02 -19.35 19.57
N GLY A 608 -19.14 -18.10 19.12
CA GLY A 608 -18.09 -17.38 18.41
C GLY A 608 -18.08 -17.55 16.90
N ALA A 609 -19.08 -18.22 16.33
CA ALA A 609 -19.24 -18.33 14.88
C ALA A 609 -19.77 -17.01 14.26
N VAL A 610 -19.51 -16.82 12.98
CA VAL A 610 -20.01 -15.66 12.24
C VAL A 610 -21.41 -15.96 11.71
N ALA A 611 -22.41 -15.28 12.27
CA ALA A 611 -23.81 -15.45 11.84
C ALA A 611 -24.12 -14.59 10.62
N LYS A 612 -23.61 -13.36 10.57
CA LYS A 612 -23.82 -12.42 9.47
C LYS A 612 -22.67 -11.41 9.42
N ALA A 613 -22.31 -11.00 8.23
CA ALA A 613 -21.38 -9.89 8.02
C ALA A 613 -21.82 -9.06 6.82
N GLY A 614 -21.45 -7.79 6.78
CA GLY A 614 -21.78 -6.92 5.68
C GLY A 614 -21.44 -5.47 5.90
N ALA A 615 -21.93 -4.65 4.97
CA ALA A 615 -21.77 -3.20 5.02
C ALA A 615 -23.08 -2.55 4.55
N ALA A 616 -23.45 -1.44 5.19
CA ALA A 616 -24.62 -0.66 4.84
C ALA A 616 -24.25 0.82 4.77
N SER A 617 -24.57 1.48 3.65
CA SER A 617 -24.39 2.92 3.51
C SER A 617 -25.42 3.68 4.34
N ALA A 618 -24.99 4.79 4.94
CA ALA A 618 -25.89 5.66 5.65
C ALA A 618 -26.86 6.39 4.70
N SER A 619 -28.05 6.65 5.19
CA SER A 619 -29.02 7.54 4.56
C SER A 619 -28.60 9.02 4.68
N GLY A 620 -29.33 9.93 4.06
CA GLY A 620 -29.10 11.38 4.15
C GLY A 620 -29.09 11.96 5.57
N ASN A 621 -29.69 11.27 6.53
CA ASN A 621 -29.66 11.61 7.97
C ASN A 621 -28.55 10.89 8.74
N GLY A 622 -27.59 10.24 8.08
CA GLY A 622 -26.47 9.59 8.72
C GLY A 622 -26.82 8.26 9.42
N VAL A 623 -27.92 7.62 9.03
CA VAL A 623 -28.39 6.35 9.64
C VAL A 623 -28.11 5.18 8.72
N CYS A 624 -27.35 4.20 9.22
CA CYS A 624 -27.17 2.91 8.56
C CYS A 624 -28.25 1.92 9.01
N ARG A 625 -28.87 1.25 8.04
CA ARG A 625 -29.82 0.17 8.29
C ARG A 625 -29.12 -1.18 8.13
N LEU A 626 -28.98 -1.91 9.23
CA LEU A 626 -28.37 -3.25 9.23
C LEU A 626 -29.48 -4.32 9.26
N GLU A 627 -29.42 -5.23 8.31
CA GLU A 627 -30.41 -6.31 8.19
C GLU A 627 -29.80 -7.66 8.59
N PHE A 628 -30.31 -8.23 9.69
CA PHE A 628 -29.94 -9.55 10.18
C PHE A 628 -31.01 -10.13 11.08
N ALA A 629 -31.07 -11.47 11.16
CA ALA A 629 -31.95 -12.14 12.11
C ALA A 629 -31.42 -11.96 13.54
N ARG A 630 -32.27 -11.47 14.42
CA ARG A 630 -31.94 -11.34 15.85
C ARG A 630 -31.99 -12.71 16.53
N SER A 631 -31.00 -13.01 17.34
CA SER A 631 -30.89 -14.27 18.07
C SER A 631 -30.24 -14.04 19.42
N ALA A 632 -30.77 -14.74 20.43
CA ALA A 632 -30.30 -14.64 21.81
C ALA A 632 -28.81 -15.01 21.93
N GLY A 633 -28.08 -14.19 22.69
CA GLY A 633 -26.68 -14.38 22.99
C GLY A 633 -25.73 -13.98 21.82
N THR A 634 -26.24 -13.39 20.76
CA THR A 634 -25.40 -12.83 19.70
C THR A 634 -24.77 -11.50 20.11
N ARG A 635 -23.64 -11.14 19.48
CA ARG A 635 -22.98 -9.83 19.63
C ARG A 635 -22.83 -9.18 18.27
N LEU A 636 -23.19 -7.92 18.19
CA LEU A 636 -23.02 -7.10 17.00
C LEU A 636 -21.78 -6.21 17.16
N MET A 637 -20.84 -6.34 16.26
CA MET A 637 -19.69 -5.45 16.11
C MET A 637 -19.93 -4.53 14.92
N VAL A 638 -19.82 -3.22 15.12
CA VAL A 638 -20.06 -2.22 14.07
C VAL A 638 -18.92 -1.22 14.03
N ALA A 639 -18.45 -0.92 12.82
CA ALA A 639 -17.50 0.13 12.53
C ALA A 639 -18.04 1.03 11.43
N PRO A 640 -18.46 2.27 11.74
CA PRO A 640 -18.76 3.24 10.70
C PRO A 640 -17.43 3.76 10.12
N VAL A 641 -17.34 3.81 8.80
CA VAL A 641 -16.14 4.25 8.08
C VAL A 641 -16.49 5.26 7.00
N LEU A 642 -15.56 6.16 6.72
CA LEU A 642 -15.63 7.09 5.59
C LEU A 642 -14.66 6.62 4.52
N LYS A 643 -15.14 6.51 3.28
CA LYS A 643 -14.36 5.88 2.21
C LYS A 643 -13.83 4.51 2.67
N ASP A 644 -12.56 4.24 2.43
CA ASP A 644 -11.88 3.02 2.84
C ASP A 644 -11.00 3.22 4.09
N ASN A 645 -11.32 4.20 4.95
CA ASN A 645 -10.55 4.49 6.17
C ASN A 645 -10.96 3.55 7.31
N VAL A 646 -10.56 2.29 7.21
CA VAL A 646 -10.94 1.21 8.14
C VAL A 646 -9.96 1.11 9.31
N ALA A 647 -8.69 1.46 9.10
CA ALA A 647 -7.69 1.44 10.16
C ALA A 647 -8.06 2.40 11.30
N ASN A 648 -7.94 1.94 12.53
CA ASN A 648 -8.31 2.68 13.73
C ASN A 648 -9.77 3.19 13.74
N ALA A 649 -10.68 2.45 13.12
CA ALA A 649 -12.10 2.77 13.13
C ALA A 649 -12.68 2.75 14.56
N ALA A 650 -13.70 3.56 14.78
CA ALA A 650 -14.42 3.60 16.06
C ALA A 650 -15.43 2.44 16.15
N ILE A 651 -14.97 1.30 16.66
CA ILE A 651 -15.77 0.08 16.77
C ILE A 651 -16.67 0.14 18.01
N LYS A 652 -17.92 -0.28 17.84
CA LYS A 652 -18.87 -0.55 18.93
C LYS A 652 -19.24 -2.03 18.94
N ILE A 653 -19.24 -2.62 20.14
CA ILE A 653 -19.66 -4.00 20.38
C ILE A 653 -20.87 -3.95 21.30
N VAL A 654 -21.99 -4.48 20.86
CA VAL A 654 -23.25 -4.49 21.59
C VAL A 654 -23.93 -5.86 21.50
N PRO A 655 -24.83 -6.22 22.45
CA PRO A 655 -25.68 -7.40 22.29
C PRO A 655 -26.50 -7.31 20.99
N GLY A 656 -26.56 -8.39 20.22
CA GLY A 656 -27.28 -8.46 18.95
C GLY A 656 -28.77 -8.83 19.09
N GLU A 657 -29.24 -9.05 20.33
CA GLU A 657 -30.62 -9.40 20.68
C GLU A 657 -31.45 -8.21 21.14
#